data_a049d868deed21f804edfb29bfd8b65b
#
_entry.id   a049d868deed21f804edfb29bfd8b65b
#
_cell.length_a   1.000
_cell.length_b   1.000
_cell.length_c   1.000
_cell.angle_alpha   90.00
_cell.angle_beta   90.00
_cell.angle_gamma   90.00
#
_symmetry.space_group_name_H-M   'P 1'
#
loop_
_entity.id
_entity.type
_entity.pdbx_description
1 polymer ?
#
loop_
_entity_poly.entity_id
_entity_poly.type
_entity_poly.pdbx_seq_one_letter_code
_entity_poly.pdbx_strand_id
1 'polypeptide(L)'
;VGRIVGFNGPGCSNSRGCSYSLDRGSQPGGPDSFHLSDNTPFTGDVSNSNEQMHLQTPIKRDSIFVDARVDLNEQVRFNTQLSYNRRTTTRQIAGYPFQSGAGGITPMSADSWFNPFGSHHGYETPSDVHWNRRTWEVPRVSSSELTTWQGVAAFEGSFEFGGRDFDWEAGYQYNRSELTQRATGNLHKQRVADATGPSFFNPETGKVECGTPGAPIAGCKPWNPLVPYGQDDPYGLTGNKELQDWLFPEELTRGRTTTRNLFASLSGSLATLPAGELGFALGAESRREDGRFIPDALAQTGATTNLAAGPTGGGYRVDEAYLELSVPVLRDLPGARELTLNAATRYSDYSTFGGTLNSKFGFSWKPIDQLLVRGTWAQGFRAPTISNLYGGGSQTFTTGFRDPCDTVYGAAASSPEVRARCAADIANADSYRQLGQGNQPITGSSGQSPLPFTSGSNPDLQPETSISRTLGLVWSPTFAEGLHIALDWWKIRVDNTIVPDHPNDILRDCYELGIAERCGSFTRDPELGIVDTLNYGSRNSGFRQAEGYDLEVGHKIETSWGTLSADWKTTYVVAAVERTTNEADVPPIPSNGIATDGGIGFRVRSNASLGWERGNLGLTWGLRYFSAVKERCLGVDEYPNECSHPDQRAPWFSGTRDYNRRGSVTFHDVQARYSLPWDATVSIGANNVFGRQGPIMYSQPSANFSYYGGFDIGRFIYMKYQQRF
;
A
#
# COMPACT_ATOMS: atom_id res chain seq x y z
N VAL A 1 -23.85 16.82 5.74
CA VAL A 1 -24.37 18.18 5.80
C VAL A 1 -23.22 19.16 5.57
N GLY A 2 -23.47 20.26 4.80
CA GLY A 2 -22.57 21.39 4.73
C GLY A 2 -22.70 22.24 5.98
N ARG A 3 -21.60 22.75 6.52
CA ARG A 3 -21.61 23.58 7.72
C ARG A 3 -20.56 24.68 7.67
N ILE A 4 -20.89 25.83 8.25
CA ILE A 4 -19.95 26.90 8.52
C ILE A 4 -19.14 26.49 9.73
N VAL A 5 -17.84 26.82 9.78
CA VAL A 5 -16.93 26.42 10.86
C VAL A 5 -16.08 27.60 11.35
N GLY A 6 -15.77 27.61 12.65
CA GLY A 6 -14.89 28.61 13.25
C GLY A 6 -15.44 30.03 13.23
N PHE A 7 -16.76 30.20 13.23
CA PHE A 7 -17.40 31.50 13.13
C PHE A 7 -18.01 31.97 14.47
N ASN A 8 -17.79 33.25 14.83
CA ASN A 8 -18.35 33.85 16.05
C ASN A 8 -19.70 34.50 15.79
N GLY A 9 -20.70 33.69 15.46
CA GLY A 9 -22.07 34.14 15.17
C GLY A 9 -23.01 34.02 16.37
N PRO A 10 -24.33 34.16 16.12
CA PRO A 10 -25.37 34.12 17.15
C PRO A 10 -25.31 32.84 17.99
N GLY A 11 -25.37 32.97 19.32
CA GLY A 11 -25.34 31.85 20.25
C GLY A 11 -24.00 31.17 20.47
N CYS A 12 -22.94 31.64 19.83
CA CYS A 12 -21.58 31.09 20.02
C CYS A 12 -20.97 31.61 21.32
N SER A 13 -20.60 30.70 22.21
CA SER A 13 -19.88 31.00 23.46
C SER A 13 -18.40 30.59 23.44
N ASN A 14 -17.94 30.01 22.33
CA ASN A 14 -16.57 29.51 22.20
C ASN A 14 -15.67 30.58 21.57
N SER A 15 -14.56 30.93 22.24
CA SER A 15 -13.59 31.92 21.76
C SER A 15 -12.91 31.55 20.42
N ARG A 16 -12.95 30.27 20.03
CA ARG A 16 -12.43 29.75 18.74
C ARG A 16 -13.47 29.72 17.62
N GLY A 17 -14.69 30.26 17.87
CA GLY A 17 -15.82 30.17 16.98
C GLY A 17 -16.58 28.84 17.07
N CYS A 18 -17.77 28.83 16.54
CA CYS A 18 -18.68 27.69 16.52
C CYS A 18 -18.92 27.18 15.08
N SER A 19 -19.62 26.08 14.96
CA SER A 19 -20.09 25.56 13.67
C SER A 19 -21.60 25.74 13.57
N TYR A 20 -22.08 26.06 12.36
CA TYR A 20 -23.50 26.27 12.06
C TYR A 20 -23.93 25.40 10.91
N SER A 21 -25.05 24.71 11.06
CA SER A 21 -25.72 23.89 10.05
C SER A 21 -27.06 24.48 9.66
N LEU A 22 -27.46 24.36 8.40
CA LEU A 22 -28.77 24.75 7.92
C LEU A 22 -29.86 23.85 8.56
N ASP A 23 -30.96 24.46 9.03
CA ASP A 23 -32.11 23.76 9.55
C ASP A 23 -32.73 22.86 8.46
N ARG A 24 -33.02 21.62 8.80
CA ARG A 24 -33.55 20.65 7.84
C ARG A 24 -34.90 21.10 7.27
N GLY A 25 -34.99 21.14 5.94
CA GLY A 25 -36.19 21.58 5.23
C GLY A 25 -36.35 23.08 5.12
N SER A 26 -35.45 23.86 5.73
CA SER A 26 -35.45 25.32 5.55
C SER A 26 -34.80 25.67 4.21
N GLN A 27 -35.31 26.74 3.60
CA GLN A 27 -34.63 27.35 2.47
C GLN A 27 -33.39 28.14 2.97
N PRO A 28 -32.28 28.10 2.26
CA PRO A 28 -31.11 28.91 2.61
C PRO A 28 -31.47 30.39 2.65
N GLY A 29 -31.21 31.02 3.76
CA GLY A 29 -31.56 32.43 4.02
C GLY A 29 -30.52 33.05 4.96
N GLY A 30 -30.95 34.02 5.77
CA GLY A 30 -30.12 34.65 6.80
C GLY A 30 -29.80 33.73 7.98
N PRO A 31 -29.14 34.29 9.02
CA PRO A 31 -28.70 33.53 10.20
C PRO A 31 -29.79 32.72 10.91
N ASP A 32 -31.05 33.18 10.87
CA ASP A 32 -32.20 32.53 11.51
C ASP A 32 -32.56 31.15 10.89
N SER A 33 -32.01 30.83 9.73
CA SER A 33 -32.18 29.52 9.08
C SER A 33 -31.15 28.49 9.53
N PHE A 34 -30.28 28.85 10.49
CA PHE A 34 -29.13 28.02 10.91
C PHE A 34 -29.17 27.79 12.42
N HIS A 35 -28.75 26.60 12.83
CA HIS A 35 -28.53 26.25 14.23
C HIS A 35 -27.08 25.92 14.50
N LEU A 36 -26.65 25.92 15.77
CA LEU A 36 -25.34 25.41 16.18
C LEU A 36 -25.28 23.92 15.85
N SER A 37 -24.25 23.54 15.07
CA SER A 37 -24.12 22.16 14.57
C SER A 37 -24.08 21.13 15.69
N ASP A 38 -24.91 20.11 15.60
CA ASP A 38 -24.93 18.94 16.48
C ASP A 38 -23.98 17.87 15.93
N ASN A 39 -22.93 17.55 16.68
CA ASN A 39 -21.97 16.51 16.34
C ASN A 39 -22.34 15.13 16.90
N THR A 40 -23.56 14.94 17.42
CA THR A 40 -24.02 13.63 17.91
C THR A 40 -23.98 12.60 16.78
N PRO A 41 -23.27 11.47 16.95
CA PRO A 41 -23.21 10.43 15.95
C PRO A 41 -24.61 9.88 15.61
N PHE A 42 -24.88 9.68 14.30
CA PHE A 42 -26.09 9.11 13.72
C PHE A 42 -27.37 9.95 13.83
N THR A 43 -27.46 10.89 14.73
CA THR A 43 -28.70 11.71 14.96
C THR A 43 -28.49 13.20 14.67
N GLY A 44 -27.25 13.68 14.75
CA GLY A 44 -26.88 15.07 14.51
C GLY A 44 -26.56 15.38 13.04
N ASP A 45 -25.74 16.43 12.83
CA ASP A 45 -25.37 16.94 11.51
C ASP A 45 -24.19 16.19 10.86
N VAL A 46 -23.79 15.06 11.41
CA VAL A 46 -22.70 14.24 10.93
C VAL A 46 -23.18 13.00 10.19
N SER A 47 -22.39 12.50 9.26
CA SER A 47 -22.68 11.30 8.47
C SER A 47 -21.58 10.26 8.63
N ASN A 48 -21.94 8.98 8.53
CA ASN A 48 -20.98 7.88 8.54
C ASN A 48 -20.44 7.62 7.13
N SER A 49 -19.28 8.18 6.81
CA SER A 49 -18.67 8.07 5.48
C SER A 49 -18.35 6.61 5.06
N ASN A 50 -18.26 5.69 6.00
CA ASN A 50 -17.96 4.28 5.70
C ASN A 50 -19.10 3.58 4.95
N GLU A 51 -20.34 4.09 5.04
CA GLU A 51 -21.49 3.55 4.29
C GLU A 51 -21.31 3.64 2.76
N GLN A 52 -20.50 4.57 2.26
CA GLN A 52 -20.21 4.72 0.84
C GLN A 52 -18.97 3.96 0.38
N MET A 53 -18.19 3.37 1.28
CA MET A 53 -16.93 2.75 0.95
C MET A 53 -17.09 1.29 0.57
N HIS A 54 -16.44 0.86 -0.52
CA HIS A 54 -16.30 -0.55 -0.80
C HIS A 54 -15.37 -1.19 0.24
N LEU A 55 -15.87 -2.14 1.00
CA LEU A 55 -15.07 -2.95 1.90
C LEU A 55 -14.10 -3.85 1.11
N GLN A 56 -14.57 -4.38 -0.01
CA GLN A 56 -13.77 -5.15 -0.96
C GLN A 56 -13.99 -4.63 -2.38
N THR A 57 -12.89 -4.35 -3.08
CA THR A 57 -12.94 -3.86 -4.46
C THR A 57 -13.36 -4.99 -5.40
N PRO A 58 -14.43 -4.85 -6.21
CA PRO A 58 -14.79 -5.79 -7.25
C PRO A 58 -13.66 -5.95 -8.27
N ILE A 59 -13.37 -7.18 -8.66
CA ILE A 59 -12.34 -7.51 -9.65
C ILE A 59 -12.96 -8.41 -10.71
N LYS A 60 -12.84 -7.99 -11.97
CA LYS A 60 -13.11 -8.83 -13.13
C LYS A 60 -11.78 -9.15 -13.83
N ARG A 61 -11.57 -10.41 -14.18
CA ARG A 61 -10.38 -10.86 -14.90
C ARG A 61 -10.78 -11.76 -16.06
N ASP A 62 -10.22 -11.44 -17.23
CA ASP A 62 -10.30 -12.26 -18.43
C ASP A 62 -8.85 -12.65 -18.77
N SER A 63 -8.59 -13.94 -19.03
CA SER A 63 -7.25 -14.45 -19.31
C SER A 63 -7.29 -15.50 -20.42
N ILE A 64 -6.32 -15.39 -21.34
CA ILE A 64 -6.06 -16.38 -22.38
C ILE A 64 -4.61 -16.78 -22.25
N PHE A 65 -4.33 -18.07 -22.27
CA PHE A 65 -2.99 -18.63 -22.24
C PHE A 65 -2.86 -19.70 -23.31
N VAL A 66 -1.77 -19.65 -24.07
CA VAL A 66 -1.41 -20.62 -25.08
C VAL A 66 0.02 -21.07 -24.82
N ASP A 67 0.24 -22.38 -24.72
CA ASP A 67 1.56 -23.00 -24.67
C ASP A 67 1.62 -23.98 -25.87
N ALA A 68 2.62 -23.81 -26.72
CA ALA A 68 2.82 -24.68 -27.88
C ALA A 68 4.29 -25.11 -27.98
N ARG A 69 4.47 -26.40 -28.29
CA ARG A 69 5.78 -27.02 -28.44
C ARG A 69 5.80 -27.76 -29.75
N VAL A 70 6.83 -27.54 -30.55
CA VAL A 70 6.99 -28.15 -31.87
C VAL A 70 8.40 -28.73 -31.97
N ASP A 71 8.49 -30.05 -32.13
CA ASP A 71 9.77 -30.70 -32.41
C ASP A 71 10.12 -30.46 -33.88
N LEU A 72 11.20 -29.68 -34.12
CA LEU A 72 11.67 -29.37 -35.47
C LEU A 72 12.46 -30.55 -36.06
N ASN A 73 13.21 -31.21 -35.19
CA ASN A 73 13.89 -32.48 -35.45
C ASN A 73 14.17 -33.18 -34.11
N GLU A 74 14.91 -34.28 -34.09
CA GLU A 74 15.20 -35.07 -32.90
C GLU A 74 15.99 -34.31 -31.82
N GLN A 75 16.68 -33.22 -32.17
CA GLN A 75 17.60 -32.49 -31.33
C GLN A 75 17.15 -31.09 -31.03
N VAL A 76 16.17 -30.52 -31.73
CA VAL A 76 15.76 -29.12 -31.59
C VAL A 76 14.25 -29.03 -31.51
N ARG A 77 13.79 -28.33 -30.48
CA ARG A 77 12.39 -28.03 -30.24
C ARG A 77 12.17 -26.51 -30.22
N PHE A 78 11.09 -26.05 -30.76
CA PHE A 78 10.59 -24.70 -30.63
C PHE A 78 9.48 -24.65 -29.59
N ASN A 79 9.62 -23.76 -28.57
CA ASN A 79 8.63 -23.51 -27.54
C ASN A 79 8.11 -22.09 -27.67
N THR A 80 6.79 -21.91 -27.52
CA THR A 80 6.21 -20.58 -27.45
C THR A 80 5.09 -20.54 -26.42
N GLN A 81 5.09 -19.47 -25.63
CA GLN A 81 4.04 -19.18 -24.68
C GLN A 81 3.48 -17.80 -24.98
N LEU A 82 2.17 -17.70 -25.06
CA LEU A 82 1.46 -16.44 -25.26
C LEU A 82 0.44 -16.28 -24.16
N SER A 83 0.41 -15.16 -23.49
CA SER A 83 -0.63 -14.83 -22.53
C SER A 83 -1.21 -13.44 -22.75
N TYR A 84 -2.51 -13.37 -22.59
CA TYR A 84 -3.28 -12.14 -22.53
C TYR A 84 -4.05 -12.11 -21.23
N ASN A 85 -3.91 -11.02 -20.48
CA ASN A 85 -4.65 -10.82 -19.24
C ASN A 85 -5.27 -9.42 -19.25
N ARG A 86 -6.56 -9.34 -18.96
CA ARG A 86 -7.27 -8.10 -18.73
C ARG A 86 -7.87 -8.12 -17.33
N ARG A 87 -7.56 -7.13 -16.53
CA ARG A 87 -8.11 -6.94 -15.18
C ARG A 87 -8.81 -5.60 -15.10
N THR A 88 -10.08 -5.63 -14.75
CA THR A 88 -10.87 -4.43 -14.47
C THR A 88 -11.24 -4.39 -12.99
N THR A 89 -11.04 -3.23 -12.37
CA THR A 89 -11.41 -2.99 -10.96
C THR A 89 -12.15 -1.66 -10.87
N THR A 90 -13.11 -1.56 -9.95
CA THR A 90 -13.79 -0.31 -9.63
C THR A 90 -13.84 -0.14 -8.12
N ARG A 91 -13.10 0.83 -7.61
CA ARG A 91 -13.06 1.18 -6.19
C ARG A 91 -13.92 2.40 -5.94
N GLN A 92 -14.75 2.33 -4.91
CA GLN A 92 -15.51 3.48 -4.41
C GLN A 92 -15.10 3.82 -3.00
N ILE A 93 -14.88 5.09 -2.74
CA ILE A 93 -14.73 5.68 -1.41
C ILE A 93 -15.72 6.82 -1.25
N ALA A 94 -15.92 7.24 0.00
CA ALA A 94 -16.87 8.32 0.30
C ALA A 94 -16.55 9.61 -0.49
N GLY A 95 -17.58 10.39 -0.73
CA GLY A 95 -17.46 11.70 -1.37
C GLY A 95 -16.36 12.56 -0.74
N TYR A 96 -15.86 13.54 -1.44
CA TYR A 96 -14.71 14.34 -1.01
C TYR A 96 -15.01 15.08 0.32
N PRO A 97 -14.14 15.03 1.34
CA PRO A 97 -14.30 15.78 2.60
C PRO A 97 -13.77 17.22 2.42
N PHE A 98 -14.55 18.05 1.76
CA PHE A 98 -14.16 19.42 1.45
C PHE A 98 -14.05 20.28 2.71
N GLN A 99 -13.00 21.09 2.77
CA GLN A 99 -12.74 22.09 3.80
C GLN A 99 -12.20 23.35 3.13
N SER A 100 -12.91 24.47 3.29
CA SER A 100 -12.39 25.75 2.81
C SER A 100 -11.19 26.20 3.66
N GLY A 101 -10.28 26.96 3.03
CA GLY A 101 -9.04 27.38 3.68
C GLY A 101 -7.88 26.35 3.60
N ALA A 102 -8.14 25.11 3.19
CA ALA A 102 -7.12 24.10 2.97
C ALA A 102 -6.81 23.93 1.47
N GLY A 103 -5.53 23.79 1.11
CA GLY A 103 -5.10 23.46 -0.25
C GLY A 103 -5.45 24.50 -1.33
N GLY A 104 -5.44 25.78 -0.99
CA GLY A 104 -5.70 26.89 -1.92
C GLY A 104 -7.19 27.11 -2.24
N ILE A 105 -8.09 26.65 -1.37
CA ILE A 105 -9.54 26.79 -1.54
C ILE A 105 -10.03 27.97 -0.69
N THR A 106 -10.64 28.97 -1.36
CA THR A 106 -11.12 30.17 -0.72
C THR A 106 -12.31 29.93 0.20
N PRO A 107 -12.51 30.73 1.25
CA PRO A 107 -13.76 30.78 2.00
C PRO A 107 -14.94 31.17 1.09
N MET A 108 -16.16 30.93 1.54
CA MET A 108 -17.34 31.52 0.92
C MET A 108 -17.34 33.01 1.14
N SER A 109 -17.46 33.80 0.05
CA SER A 109 -17.38 35.26 0.09
C SER A 109 -18.49 35.87 0.97
N ALA A 110 -18.17 36.98 1.61
CA ALA A 110 -19.16 37.86 2.25
C ALA A 110 -20.25 38.33 1.29
N ASP A 111 -19.91 38.47 -0.02
CA ASP A 111 -20.83 38.85 -1.08
C ASP A 111 -21.44 37.65 -1.81
N SER A 112 -21.31 36.45 -1.28
CA SER A 112 -22.02 35.27 -1.80
C SER A 112 -23.49 35.31 -1.38
N TRP A 113 -24.40 35.11 -2.34
CA TRP A 113 -25.84 35.02 -2.06
C TRP A 113 -26.19 33.94 -1.01
N PHE A 114 -25.34 32.92 -0.91
CA PHE A 114 -25.55 31.78 0.00
C PHE A 114 -24.90 31.94 1.38
N ASN A 115 -24.17 33.03 1.62
CA ASN A 115 -23.54 33.28 2.92
C ASN A 115 -24.54 33.91 3.89
N PRO A 116 -25.04 33.18 4.93
CA PRO A 116 -26.03 33.71 5.84
C PRO A 116 -25.50 34.88 6.70
N PHE A 117 -24.18 35.02 6.82
CA PHE A 117 -23.49 36.07 7.53
C PHE A 117 -22.86 37.09 6.57
N GLY A 118 -23.35 37.11 5.33
CA GLY A 118 -22.90 38.00 4.26
C GLY A 118 -23.77 39.24 4.09
N SER A 119 -23.42 40.03 3.05
CA SER A 119 -24.04 41.32 2.73
C SER A 119 -25.51 41.22 2.29
N HIS A 120 -25.90 40.06 1.74
CA HIS A 120 -27.26 39.87 1.16
C HIS A 120 -28.35 39.60 2.19
N HIS A 121 -28.02 39.25 3.42
CA HIS A 121 -28.97 38.85 4.45
C HIS A 121 -29.03 39.81 5.66
N GLY A 122 -28.51 41.03 5.49
CA GLY A 122 -28.64 42.11 6.49
C GLY A 122 -27.83 41.84 7.76
N TYR A 123 -26.77 41.02 7.69
CA TYR A 123 -25.89 40.83 8.83
C TYR A 123 -25.08 42.11 9.09
N GLU A 124 -24.93 42.51 10.34
CA GLU A 124 -24.36 43.83 10.70
C GLU A 124 -22.90 44.00 10.24
N THR A 125 -22.12 42.92 10.29
CA THR A 125 -20.71 42.86 9.88
C THR A 125 -20.49 41.73 8.87
N PRO A 126 -20.80 41.92 7.59
CA PRO A 126 -20.60 40.88 6.57
C PRO A 126 -19.15 40.41 6.54
N SER A 127 -18.94 39.11 6.50
CA SER A 127 -17.61 38.52 6.48
C SER A 127 -17.59 37.21 5.69
N ASP A 128 -16.44 36.88 5.14
CA ASP A 128 -16.19 35.59 4.56
C ASP A 128 -16.35 34.50 5.62
N VAL A 129 -16.85 33.34 5.23
CA VAL A 129 -17.01 32.21 6.14
C VAL A 129 -16.29 30.95 5.66
N HIS A 130 -15.61 30.29 6.56
CA HIS A 130 -15.09 28.96 6.32
C HIS A 130 -16.23 27.93 6.41
N TRP A 131 -16.17 26.91 5.56
CA TRP A 131 -17.18 25.87 5.53
C TRP A 131 -16.58 24.50 5.21
N ASN A 132 -17.25 23.46 5.72
CA ASN A 132 -16.89 22.07 5.49
C ASN A 132 -18.09 21.31 4.91
N ARG A 133 -17.86 20.43 3.97
CA ARG A 133 -18.87 19.54 3.41
C ARG A 133 -18.28 18.22 2.94
N ARG A 134 -18.93 17.11 3.27
CA ARG A 134 -18.75 15.86 2.56
C ARG A 134 -19.67 15.84 1.35
N THR A 135 -19.14 15.65 0.14
CA THR A 135 -19.94 15.58 -1.10
C THR A 135 -20.59 14.20 -1.25
N TRP A 136 -21.57 13.93 -0.39
CA TRP A 136 -22.22 12.62 -0.30
C TRP A 136 -22.94 12.22 -1.58
N GLU A 137 -23.43 13.18 -2.35
CA GLU A 137 -24.12 12.99 -3.63
C GLU A 137 -23.20 12.41 -4.72
N VAL A 138 -21.91 12.66 -4.62
CA VAL A 138 -20.91 12.25 -5.61
C VAL A 138 -19.77 11.53 -4.91
N PRO A 139 -19.87 10.19 -4.73
CA PRO A 139 -18.77 9.41 -4.18
C PRO A 139 -17.56 9.45 -5.12
N ARG A 140 -16.36 9.29 -4.55
CA ARG A 140 -15.14 9.18 -5.35
C ARG A 140 -15.01 7.76 -5.88
N VAL A 141 -15.01 7.63 -7.19
CA VAL A 141 -14.90 6.34 -7.89
C VAL A 141 -13.63 6.33 -8.73
N SER A 142 -12.84 5.27 -8.60
CA SER A 142 -11.67 4.99 -9.42
C SER A 142 -11.85 3.65 -10.13
N SER A 143 -11.98 3.70 -11.45
CA SER A 143 -12.06 2.51 -12.30
C SER A 143 -10.74 2.33 -13.04
N SER A 144 -10.14 1.14 -12.94
CA SER A 144 -8.86 0.81 -13.57
C SER A 144 -9.00 -0.41 -14.48
N GLU A 145 -8.46 -0.30 -15.66
CA GLU A 145 -8.26 -1.41 -16.59
C GLU A 145 -6.76 -1.60 -16.81
N LEU A 146 -6.27 -2.80 -16.50
CA LEU A 146 -4.90 -3.22 -16.77
C LEU A 146 -4.93 -4.37 -17.77
N THR A 147 -4.32 -4.15 -18.93
CA THR A 147 -4.14 -5.16 -19.98
C THR A 147 -2.67 -5.54 -20.06
N THR A 148 -2.38 -6.84 -20.02
CA THR A 148 -1.02 -7.37 -20.14
C THR A 148 -0.95 -8.39 -21.27
N TRP A 149 0.00 -8.18 -22.18
CA TRP A 149 0.43 -9.12 -23.21
C TRP A 149 1.81 -9.64 -22.86
N GLN A 150 1.99 -10.94 -22.93
CA GLN A 150 3.29 -11.56 -22.75
C GLN A 150 3.47 -12.63 -23.84
N GLY A 151 4.65 -12.62 -24.44
CA GLY A 151 5.06 -13.64 -25.39
C GLY A 151 6.48 -14.09 -25.09
N VAL A 152 6.71 -15.40 -25.15
CA VAL A 152 8.03 -16.04 -25.12
C VAL A 152 8.13 -16.91 -26.33
N ALA A 153 9.27 -16.82 -27.05
CA ALA A 153 9.61 -17.72 -28.14
C ALA A 153 11.06 -18.19 -27.92
N ALA A 154 11.27 -19.48 -27.79
CA ALA A 154 12.56 -20.07 -27.49
C ALA A 154 12.80 -21.34 -28.33
N PHE A 155 14.05 -21.54 -28.68
CA PHE A 155 14.57 -22.80 -29.19
C PHE A 155 15.30 -23.49 -28.06
N GLU A 156 15.06 -24.74 -27.85
CA GLU A 156 15.77 -25.62 -26.93
C GLU A 156 16.28 -26.84 -27.66
N GLY A 157 17.35 -27.41 -27.15
CA GLY A 157 17.86 -28.63 -27.74
C GLY A 157 18.94 -29.27 -26.90
N SER A 158 19.36 -30.46 -27.33
CA SER A 158 20.46 -31.18 -26.72
C SER A 158 21.45 -31.64 -27.82
N PHE A 159 22.71 -31.75 -27.41
CA PHE A 159 23.76 -32.29 -28.24
C PHE A 159 24.76 -33.08 -27.41
N GLU A 160 25.39 -34.06 -27.99
CA GLU A 160 26.46 -34.81 -27.38
C GLU A 160 27.82 -34.25 -27.83
N PHE A 161 28.74 -34.02 -26.87
CA PHE A 161 30.11 -33.64 -27.14
C PHE A 161 31.06 -34.32 -26.15
N GLY A 162 32.05 -35.02 -26.67
CA GLY A 162 33.04 -35.74 -25.85
C GLY A 162 32.41 -36.87 -25.01
N GLY A 163 31.34 -37.49 -25.45
CA GLY A 163 30.61 -38.57 -24.75
C GLY A 163 29.74 -38.02 -23.55
N ARG A 164 29.33 -36.76 -23.61
CA ARG A 164 28.51 -36.09 -22.60
C ARG A 164 27.39 -35.31 -23.26
N ASP A 165 26.23 -35.29 -22.60
CA ASP A 165 25.06 -34.58 -23.05
C ASP A 165 25.05 -33.15 -22.53
N PHE A 166 24.71 -32.22 -23.41
CA PHE A 166 24.54 -30.80 -23.14
C PHE A 166 23.17 -30.35 -23.62
N ASP A 167 22.48 -29.61 -22.74
CA ASP A 167 21.21 -28.99 -23.05
C ASP A 167 21.40 -27.47 -23.22
N TRP A 168 20.74 -26.90 -24.22
CA TRP A 168 20.80 -25.47 -24.48
C TRP A 168 19.41 -24.91 -24.73
N GLU A 169 19.24 -23.64 -24.39
CA GLU A 169 18.05 -22.84 -24.67
C GLU A 169 18.48 -21.45 -25.13
N ALA A 170 17.78 -20.90 -26.13
CA ALA A 170 17.93 -19.50 -26.54
C ALA A 170 16.59 -18.95 -26.95
N GLY A 171 16.24 -17.77 -26.43
CA GLY A 171 14.91 -17.25 -26.64
C GLY A 171 14.80 -15.75 -26.45
N TYR A 172 13.61 -15.28 -26.81
CA TYR A 172 13.21 -13.89 -26.67
C TYR A 172 11.87 -13.80 -25.94
N GLN A 173 11.81 -12.88 -24.95
CA GLN A 173 10.59 -12.57 -24.22
C GLN A 173 10.19 -11.11 -24.46
N TYR A 174 8.91 -10.92 -24.71
CA TYR A 174 8.29 -9.60 -24.77
C TYR A 174 7.11 -9.52 -23.82
N ASN A 175 7.07 -8.48 -22.99
CA ASN A 175 5.96 -8.19 -22.11
C ASN A 175 5.55 -6.73 -22.25
N ARG A 176 4.24 -6.46 -22.32
CA ARG A 176 3.67 -5.12 -22.35
C ARG A 176 2.43 -5.06 -21.47
N SER A 177 2.45 -4.16 -20.50
CA SER A 177 1.30 -3.85 -19.66
C SER A 177 0.83 -2.42 -19.92
N GLU A 178 -0.47 -2.24 -20.07
CA GLU A 178 -1.13 -0.94 -20.30
C GLU A 178 -2.19 -0.72 -19.24
N LEU A 179 -2.11 0.41 -18.56
CA LEU A 179 -3.05 0.87 -17.55
C LEU A 179 -3.86 2.04 -18.11
N THR A 180 -5.17 1.95 -17.94
CA THR A 180 -6.08 3.11 -18.09
C THR A 180 -6.87 3.23 -16.79
N GLN A 181 -6.80 4.39 -16.15
CA GLN A 181 -7.52 4.67 -14.91
C GLN A 181 -8.37 5.93 -15.08
N ARG A 182 -9.65 5.82 -14.73
CA ARG A 182 -10.60 6.94 -14.67
C ARG A 182 -10.96 7.21 -13.22
N ALA A 183 -10.88 8.48 -12.82
CA ALA A 183 -11.26 8.91 -11.47
C ALA A 183 -12.34 10.00 -11.58
N THR A 184 -13.35 9.88 -10.73
CA THR A 184 -14.45 10.85 -10.60
C THR A 184 -14.70 11.19 -9.13
N GLY A 185 -15.43 12.28 -8.85
CA GLY A 185 -15.80 12.68 -7.50
C GLY A 185 -14.79 13.59 -6.79
N ASN A 186 -13.78 14.09 -7.52
CA ASN A 186 -12.93 15.19 -7.09
C ASN A 186 -13.45 16.52 -7.65
N LEU A 187 -13.38 17.57 -6.85
CA LEU A 187 -13.88 18.91 -7.22
C LEU A 187 -12.82 19.71 -7.99
N HIS A 188 -13.25 20.50 -8.95
CA HIS A 188 -12.41 21.48 -9.62
C HIS A 188 -12.30 22.74 -8.76
N LYS A 189 -11.12 23.04 -8.21
CA LYS A 189 -10.90 24.10 -7.21
C LYS A 189 -11.38 25.48 -7.67
N GLN A 190 -11.01 25.91 -8.89
CA GLN A 190 -11.43 27.21 -9.41
C GLN A 190 -12.95 27.30 -9.56
N ARG A 191 -13.61 26.23 -10.06
CA ARG A 191 -15.07 26.22 -10.19
C ARG A 191 -15.78 26.31 -8.83
N VAL A 192 -15.20 25.70 -7.80
CA VAL A 192 -15.69 25.86 -6.41
C VAL A 192 -15.54 27.31 -5.95
N ALA A 193 -14.36 27.92 -6.17
CA ALA A 193 -14.12 29.32 -5.82
C ALA A 193 -15.07 30.27 -6.53
N ASP A 194 -15.30 30.07 -7.83
CA ASP A 194 -16.27 30.87 -8.60
C ASP A 194 -17.70 30.69 -8.11
N ALA A 195 -18.10 29.44 -7.80
CA ALA A 195 -19.45 29.06 -7.40
C ALA A 195 -19.86 29.53 -5.99
N THR A 196 -18.86 29.66 -5.09
CA THR A 196 -19.04 30.12 -3.69
C THR A 196 -18.54 31.54 -3.45
N GLY A 197 -17.98 32.15 -4.49
CA GLY A 197 -17.54 33.55 -4.53
C GLY A 197 -18.71 34.55 -4.51
N PRO A 198 -18.45 35.81 -4.84
CA PRO A 198 -19.52 36.82 -4.99
C PRO A 198 -20.60 36.31 -5.94
N SER A 199 -21.86 36.51 -5.57
CA SER A 199 -23.00 36.11 -6.37
C SER A 199 -24.23 36.97 -6.04
N PHE A 200 -25.15 37.11 -6.98
CA PHE A 200 -26.32 37.97 -6.82
C PHE A 200 -27.57 37.35 -7.45
N PHE A 201 -28.72 37.71 -6.95
CA PHE A 201 -29.99 37.35 -7.57
C PHE A 201 -30.26 38.30 -8.74
N ASN A 202 -30.41 37.73 -9.94
CA ASN A 202 -30.76 38.48 -11.14
C ASN A 202 -32.29 38.48 -11.31
N PRO A 203 -32.99 39.64 -11.16
CA PRO A 203 -34.44 39.68 -11.26
C PRO A 203 -34.97 39.45 -12.70
N GLU A 204 -34.14 39.64 -13.72
CA GLU A 204 -34.49 39.39 -15.12
C GLU A 204 -34.56 37.89 -15.43
N THR A 205 -33.60 37.13 -14.90
CA THR A 205 -33.54 35.65 -15.09
C THR A 205 -34.27 34.86 -14.00
N GLY A 206 -34.58 35.52 -12.86
CA GLY A 206 -35.13 34.86 -11.68
C GLY A 206 -34.18 33.87 -11.02
N LYS A 207 -32.85 33.99 -11.25
CA LYS A 207 -31.85 33.07 -10.77
C LYS A 207 -30.70 33.78 -10.06
N VAL A 208 -29.99 33.03 -9.21
CA VAL A 208 -28.70 33.48 -8.68
C VAL A 208 -27.64 33.29 -9.75
N GLU A 209 -26.77 34.27 -9.95
CA GLU A 209 -25.65 34.28 -10.89
C GLU A 209 -24.35 34.54 -10.15
N CYS A 210 -23.24 33.89 -10.57
CA CYS A 210 -21.91 34.13 -10.01
C CYS A 210 -21.35 35.47 -10.48
N GLY A 211 -20.56 36.15 -9.64
CA GLY A 211 -19.98 37.45 -9.89
C GLY A 211 -20.82 38.59 -9.33
N THR A 212 -20.73 39.74 -9.94
CA THR A 212 -21.48 40.96 -9.53
C THR A 212 -22.44 41.42 -10.64
N PRO A 213 -23.48 42.21 -10.32
CA PRO A 213 -24.47 42.65 -11.31
C PRO A 213 -23.89 43.31 -12.57
N GLY A 214 -22.70 43.91 -12.47
CA GLY A 214 -21.99 44.50 -13.60
C GLY A 214 -20.96 43.60 -14.29
N ALA A 215 -20.62 42.47 -13.68
CA ALA A 215 -19.58 41.55 -14.13
C ALA A 215 -19.92 40.09 -13.77
N PRO A 216 -20.93 39.48 -14.39
CA PRO A 216 -21.25 38.07 -14.13
C PRO A 216 -20.15 37.15 -14.68
N ILE A 217 -19.87 36.04 -14.00
CA ILE A 217 -18.87 35.05 -14.44
C ILE A 217 -19.53 34.11 -15.46
N ALA A 218 -19.16 34.25 -16.74
CA ALA A 218 -19.74 33.46 -17.80
C ALA A 218 -19.51 31.95 -17.61
N GLY A 219 -20.58 31.15 -17.73
CA GLY A 219 -20.53 29.68 -17.59
C GLY A 219 -20.37 29.16 -16.17
N CYS A 220 -20.27 30.02 -15.17
CA CYS A 220 -20.29 29.63 -13.78
C CYS A 220 -21.68 29.12 -13.36
N LYS A 221 -21.70 28.09 -12.50
CA LYS A 221 -22.90 27.53 -11.88
C LYS A 221 -22.84 27.80 -10.38
N PRO A 222 -23.74 28.67 -9.85
CA PRO A 222 -23.74 28.96 -8.43
C PRO A 222 -24.00 27.68 -7.62
N TRP A 223 -23.28 27.50 -6.53
CA TRP A 223 -23.42 26.35 -5.63
C TRP A 223 -23.59 26.79 -4.20
N ASN A 224 -24.66 26.31 -3.56
CA ASN A 224 -24.84 26.40 -2.13
C ASN A 224 -24.34 25.14 -1.42
N PRO A 225 -23.11 25.12 -0.88
CA PRO A 225 -22.59 23.93 -0.20
C PRO A 225 -23.23 23.64 1.15
N LEU A 226 -24.06 24.54 1.69
CA LEU A 226 -24.67 24.40 3.00
C LEU A 226 -25.98 23.59 2.94
N VAL A 227 -26.58 23.44 1.75
CA VAL A 227 -27.79 22.61 1.54
C VAL A 227 -27.51 21.16 1.92
N PRO A 228 -28.31 20.54 2.82
CA PRO A 228 -28.14 19.15 3.23
C PRO A 228 -28.28 18.14 2.08
N TYR A 229 -27.61 17.00 2.21
CA TYR A 229 -27.86 15.84 1.35
C TYR A 229 -29.32 15.39 1.41
N GLY A 230 -29.91 15.12 0.24
CA GLY A 230 -31.28 14.68 0.11
C GLY A 230 -32.32 15.83 0.08
N GLN A 231 -31.89 17.07 0.29
CA GLN A 231 -32.79 18.25 0.15
C GLN A 231 -32.75 18.71 -1.30
N ASP A 232 -33.92 18.85 -1.90
CA ASP A 232 -34.09 19.41 -3.24
C ASP A 232 -33.92 20.94 -3.18
N ASP A 233 -32.95 21.45 -3.92
CA ASP A 233 -32.60 22.87 -4.02
C ASP A 233 -31.91 23.13 -5.36
N PRO A 234 -32.30 24.18 -6.10
CA PRO A 234 -31.72 24.46 -7.43
C PRO A 234 -30.22 24.76 -7.42
N TYR A 235 -29.64 25.09 -6.28
CA TYR A 235 -28.22 25.37 -6.09
C TYR A 235 -27.52 24.30 -5.21
N GLY A 236 -28.26 23.27 -4.78
CA GLY A 236 -27.73 22.10 -4.09
C GLY A 236 -27.18 21.04 -5.05
N LEU A 237 -26.49 20.04 -4.53
CA LEU A 237 -25.99 18.91 -5.34
C LEU A 237 -27.05 17.83 -5.57
N THR A 238 -27.99 17.66 -4.63
CA THR A 238 -29.01 16.61 -4.71
C THR A 238 -29.90 16.84 -5.94
N GLY A 239 -29.99 15.84 -6.83
CA GLY A 239 -30.82 15.91 -8.06
C GLY A 239 -30.26 16.82 -9.16
N ASN A 240 -29.23 17.63 -8.91
CA ASN A 240 -28.69 18.59 -9.85
C ASN A 240 -27.48 18.03 -10.62
N LYS A 241 -27.76 17.18 -11.62
CA LYS A 241 -26.71 16.52 -12.41
C LYS A 241 -25.82 17.52 -13.17
N GLU A 242 -26.39 18.62 -13.64
CA GLU A 242 -25.65 19.63 -14.38
C GLU A 242 -24.59 20.33 -13.51
N LEU A 243 -24.92 20.65 -12.27
CA LEU A 243 -23.98 21.20 -11.29
C LEU A 243 -22.92 20.16 -10.89
N GLN A 244 -23.35 18.90 -10.68
CA GLN A 244 -22.41 17.81 -10.38
C GLN A 244 -21.38 17.65 -11.51
N ASP A 245 -21.80 17.52 -12.76
CA ASP A 245 -20.90 17.33 -13.91
C ASP A 245 -19.97 18.53 -14.12
N TRP A 246 -20.41 19.72 -13.78
CA TRP A 246 -19.58 20.91 -13.86
C TRP A 246 -18.54 20.97 -12.71
N LEU A 247 -18.92 20.65 -11.48
CA LEU A 247 -17.99 20.68 -10.32
C LEU A 247 -17.02 19.51 -10.28
N PHE A 248 -17.41 18.32 -10.76
CA PHE A 248 -16.66 17.05 -10.61
C PHE A 248 -16.23 16.50 -11.98
N PRO A 249 -15.17 17.03 -12.58
CA PRO A 249 -14.66 16.53 -13.85
C PRO A 249 -14.13 15.10 -13.72
N GLU A 250 -14.17 14.35 -14.83
CA GLU A 250 -13.49 13.06 -14.94
C GLU A 250 -11.98 13.30 -15.20
N GLU A 251 -11.13 12.55 -14.50
CA GLU A 251 -9.68 12.53 -14.69
C GLU A 251 -9.28 11.19 -15.34
N LEU A 252 -8.42 11.26 -16.38
CA LEU A 252 -7.94 10.09 -17.12
C LEU A 252 -6.43 9.95 -17.02
N THR A 253 -5.98 8.89 -16.34
CA THR A 253 -4.57 8.52 -16.22
C THR A 253 -4.23 7.32 -17.10
N ARG A 254 -3.05 7.34 -17.73
CA ARG A 254 -2.54 6.24 -18.56
C ARG A 254 -1.15 5.83 -18.14
N GLY A 255 -0.89 4.52 -18.14
CA GLY A 255 0.40 3.93 -17.87
C GLY A 255 0.76 2.86 -18.88
N ARG A 256 2.06 2.67 -19.11
CA ARG A 256 2.58 1.58 -19.93
C ARG A 256 3.94 1.15 -19.41
N THR A 257 4.16 -0.17 -19.31
CA THR A 257 5.48 -0.76 -19.11
C THR A 257 5.75 -1.76 -20.23
N THR A 258 7.01 -1.86 -20.64
CA THR A 258 7.46 -2.80 -21.67
C THR A 258 8.76 -3.43 -21.24
N THR A 259 8.82 -4.77 -21.29
CA THR A 259 10.04 -5.56 -21.06
C THR A 259 10.40 -6.28 -22.35
N ARG A 260 11.66 -6.26 -22.72
CA ARG A 260 12.25 -7.05 -23.80
C ARG A 260 13.45 -7.76 -23.24
N ASN A 261 13.49 -9.09 -23.38
CA ASN A 261 14.59 -9.89 -22.85
C ASN A 261 15.06 -10.90 -23.90
N LEU A 262 16.34 -10.88 -24.22
CA LEU A 262 17.02 -11.91 -25.00
C LEU A 262 17.85 -12.73 -24.02
N PHE A 263 17.72 -14.04 -24.08
CA PHE A 263 18.43 -14.95 -23.17
C PHE A 263 18.98 -16.17 -23.90
N ALA A 264 20.07 -16.71 -23.35
CA ALA A 264 20.61 -18.00 -23.77
C ALA A 264 21.24 -18.70 -22.58
N SER A 265 21.11 -20.02 -22.54
CA SER A 265 21.72 -20.88 -21.51
C SER A 265 22.26 -22.19 -22.10
N LEU A 266 23.24 -22.74 -21.39
CA LEU A 266 23.84 -24.04 -21.65
C LEU A 266 24.06 -24.75 -20.33
N SER A 267 23.65 -26.02 -20.24
CA SER A 267 23.87 -26.85 -19.06
C SER A 267 24.34 -28.26 -19.47
N GLY A 268 24.91 -28.98 -18.52
CA GLY A 268 25.40 -30.33 -18.76
C GLY A 268 26.37 -30.83 -17.69
N SER A 269 27.14 -31.84 -18.03
CA SER A 269 28.13 -32.44 -17.17
C SER A 269 29.55 -32.17 -17.71
N LEU A 270 30.46 -31.61 -16.85
CA LEU A 270 31.83 -31.31 -17.20
C LEU A 270 32.78 -32.52 -16.99
N ALA A 271 32.54 -33.29 -15.94
CA ALA A 271 33.40 -34.41 -15.56
C ALA A 271 32.62 -35.42 -14.71
N THR A 272 33.00 -36.68 -14.77
CA THR A 272 32.56 -37.72 -13.84
C THR A 272 33.50 -37.76 -12.65
N LEU A 273 33.04 -37.37 -11.47
CA LEU A 273 33.74 -37.47 -10.20
C LEU A 273 33.45 -38.82 -9.54
N PRO A 274 34.24 -39.29 -8.54
CA PRO A 274 33.94 -40.53 -7.83
C PRO A 274 32.53 -40.60 -7.20
N ALA A 275 31.95 -39.44 -6.87
CA ALA A 275 30.63 -39.34 -6.26
C ALA A 275 29.49 -39.04 -7.26
N GLY A 276 29.76 -38.79 -8.51
CA GLY A 276 28.75 -38.48 -9.55
C GLY A 276 29.20 -37.45 -10.57
N GLU A 277 28.27 -36.97 -11.38
CA GLU A 277 28.58 -36.00 -12.43
C GLU A 277 28.77 -34.58 -11.89
N LEU A 278 29.85 -33.90 -12.29
CA LEU A 278 30.08 -32.48 -12.05
C LEU A 278 29.19 -31.68 -12.99
N GLY A 279 28.04 -31.24 -12.50
CA GLY A 279 27.06 -30.45 -13.27
C GLY A 279 27.45 -28.99 -13.35
N PHE A 280 27.12 -28.34 -14.46
CA PHE A 280 27.22 -26.90 -14.64
C PHE A 280 26.01 -26.33 -15.36
N ALA A 281 25.76 -25.05 -15.15
CA ALA A 281 24.90 -24.24 -16.00
C ALA A 281 25.54 -22.86 -16.18
N LEU A 282 25.54 -22.35 -17.40
CA LEU A 282 25.95 -20.98 -17.71
C LEU A 282 24.90 -20.32 -18.59
N GLY A 283 24.80 -19.00 -18.51
CA GLY A 283 23.86 -18.29 -19.37
C GLY A 283 24.18 -16.79 -19.41
N ALA A 284 23.55 -16.14 -20.38
CA ALA A 284 23.62 -14.71 -20.59
C ALA A 284 22.23 -14.15 -20.93
N GLU A 285 21.96 -12.94 -20.47
CA GLU A 285 20.72 -12.22 -20.72
C GLU A 285 21.00 -10.76 -21.07
N SER A 286 20.18 -10.20 -21.96
CA SER A 286 20.12 -8.76 -22.23
C SER A 286 18.69 -8.30 -22.15
N ARG A 287 18.38 -7.49 -21.14
CA ARG A 287 17.02 -7.04 -20.85
C ARG A 287 16.93 -5.53 -20.91
N ARG A 288 15.84 -5.06 -21.50
CA ARG A 288 15.46 -3.65 -21.51
C ARG A 288 14.08 -3.48 -20.90
N GLU A 289 13.97 -2.56 -19.95
CA GLU A 289 12.74 -2.14 -19.28
C GLU A 289 12.44 -0.68 -19.63
N ASP A 290 11.24 -0.40 -20.11
CA ASP A 290 10.75 0.94 -20.38
C ASP A 290 9.42 1.16 -19.66
N GLY A 291 9.24 2.30 -18.98
CA GLY A 291 8.03 2.66 -18.26
C GLY A 291 7.59 4.08 -18.53
N ARG A 292 6.28 4.28 -18.65
CA ARG A 292 5.67 5.60 -18.78
C ARG A 292 4.34 5.64 -18.03
N PHE A 293 4.12 6.70 -17.24
CA PHE A 293 2.88 6.98 -16.54
C PHE A 293 2.54 8.45 -16.71
N ILE A 294 1.32 8.74 -17.18
CA ILE A 294 0.86 10.08 -17.50
C ILE A 294 -0.45 10.31 -16.75
N PRO A 295 -0.42 11.08 -15.65
CA PRO A 295 -1.62 11.55 -14.98
C PRO A 295 -2.45 12.46 -15.89
N ASP A 296 -3.74 12.64 -15.54
CA ASP A 296 -4.59 13.63 -16.22
C ASP A 296 -4.01 15.04 -16.11
N ALA A 297 -4.30 15.91 -17.09
CA ALA A 297 -3.81 17.28 -17.09
C ALA A 297 -4.28 18.08 -15.87
N LEU A 298 -5.51 17.83 -15.38
CA LEU A 298 -6.04 18.47 -14.18
C LEU A 298 -5.28 18.02 -12.92
N ALA A 299 -4.89 16.73 -12.85
CA ALA A 299 -4.06 16.22 -11.75
C ALA A 299 -2.63 16.78 -11.83
N GLN A 300 -2.06 16.94 -13.02
CA GLN A 300 -0.71 17.52 -13.19
C GLN A 300 -0.63 18.97 -12.74
N THR A 301 -1.69 19.76 -12.95
CA THR A 301 -1.76 21.17 -12.55
C THR A 301 -2.26 21.38 -11.12
N GLY A 302 -2.75 20.31 -10.43
CA GLY A 302 -3.39 20.44 -9.14
C GLY A 302 -4.72 21.19 -9.17
N ALA A 303 -5.37 21.27 -10.34
CA ALA A 303 -6.62 22.01 -10.54
C ALA A 303 -7.83 21.38 -9.85
N THR A 304 -7.75 20.11 -9.47
CA THR A 304 -8.79 19.42 -8.69
C THR A 304 -8.38 19.21 -7.24
N THR A 305 -9.32 18.73 -6.43
CA THR A 305 -9.06 18.30 -5.06
C THR A 305 -8.35 16.95 -4.97
N ASN A 306 -8.10 16.29 -6.11
CA ASN A 306 -7.20 15.15 -6.16
C ASN A 306 -5.76 15.61 -5.87
N LEU A 307 -4.94 14.70 -5.36
CA LEU A 307 -3.53 14.97 -5.14
C LEU A 307 -2.82 15.16 -6.49
N ALA A 308 -2.03 16.22 -6.62
CA ALA A 308 -1.29 16.46 -7.84
C ALA A 308 -0.21 15.39 -8.07
N ALA A 309 -0.03 15.00 -9.32
CA ALA A 309 0.96 14.00 -9.71
C ALA A 309 1.58 14.38 -11.07
N GLY A 310 2.92 14.31 -11.13
CA GLY A 310 3.67 14.54 -12.35
C GLY A 310 3.84 13.26 -13.20
N PRO A 311 4.19 13.42 -14.49
CA PRO A 311 4.44 12.30 -15.36
C PRO A 311 5.73 11.55 -14.99
N THR A 312 5.69 10.23 -15.07
CA THR A 312 6.86 9.35 -14.95
C THR A 312 7.25 8.84 -16.33
N GLY A 313 8.53 8.81 -16.66
CA GLY A 313 8.99 8.22 -17.91
C GLY A 313 10.49 7.96 -17.91
N GLY A 314 10.88 6.72 -18.21
CA GLY A 314 12.26 6.31 -18.25
C GLY A 314 12.40 4.82 -18.54
N GLY A 315 13.65 4.37 -18.56
CA GLY A 315 13.97 2.96 -18.77
C GLY A 315 15.43 2.68 -18.45
N TYR A 316 15.78 1.40 -18.43
CA TYR A 316 17.15 0.95 -18.26
C TYR A 316 17.39 -0.33 -19.07
N ARG A 317 18.66 -0.62 -19.28
CA ARG A 317 19.15 -1.87 -19.83
C ARG A 317 19.99 -2.57 -18.78
N VAL A 318 19.92 -3.90 -18.78
CA VAL A 318 20.82 -4.76 -18.00
C VAL A 318 21.33 -5.88 -18.89
N ASP A 319 22.65 -6.09 -18.85
CA ASP A 319 23.32 -7.21 -19.48
C ASP A 319 23.90 -8.10 -18.36
N GLU A 320 23.61 -9.40 -18.42
CA GLU A 320 23.90 -10.32 -17.32
C GLU A 320 24.53 -11.60 -17.83
N ALA A 321 25.42 -12.17 -17.02
CA ALA A 321 25.98 -13.49 -17.24
C ALA A 321 26.08 -14.25 -15.92
N TYR A 322 25.85 -15.56 -15.94
CA TYR A 322 25.92 -16.39 -14.76
C TYR A 322 26.60 -17.74 -15.02
N LEU A 323 27.13 -18.30 -13.94
CA LEU A 323 27.70 -19.64 -13.88
C LEU A 323 27.22 -20.33 -12.60
N GLU A 324 26.75 -21.56 -12.73
CA GLU A 324 26.38 -22.43 -11.62
C GLU A 324 27.15 -23.76 -11.71
N LEU A 325 27.55 -24.31 -10.57
CA LEU A 325 28.22 -25.59 -10.44
C LEU A 325 27.52 -26.45 -9.41
N SER A 326 27.33 -27.74 -9.71
CA SER A 326 26.85 -28.76 -8.78
C SER A 326 27.90 -29.85 -8.66
N VAL A 327 28.54 -29.95 -7.48
CA VAL A 327 29.70 -30.80 -7.23
C VAL A 327 29.33 -31.92 -6.25
N PRO A 328 29.06 -33.14 -6.72
CA PRO A 328 28.91 -34.30 -5.84
C PRO A 328 30.26 -34.64 -5.23
N VAL A 329 30.32 -34.62 -3.87
CA VAL A 329 31.59 -34.77 -3.13
C VAL A 329 31.71 -36.16 -2.51
N LEU A 330 30.64 -36.66 -1.89
CA LEU A 330 30.61 -37.98 -1.26
C LEU A 330 29.34 -38.71 -1.69
N ARG A 331 29.45 -40.03 -1.87
CA ARG A 331 28.34 -40.92 -2.18
C ARG A 331 28.53 -42.29 -1.58
N ASP A 332 27.46 -42.88 -1.06
CA ASP A 332 27.40 -44.25 -0.54
C ASP A 332 28.45 -44.59 0.54
N LEU A 333 28.82 -43.59 1.37
CA LEU A 333 29.73 -43.76 2.51
C LEU A 333 28.97 -43.77 3.83
N PRO A 334 29.51 -44.40 4.90
CA PRO A 334 28.92 -44.32 6.23
C PRO A 334 28.79 -42.87 6.69
N GLY A 335 27.56 -42.44 7.03
CA GLY A 335 27.26 -41.04 7.40
C GLY A 335 27.25 -40.03 6.24
N ALA A 336 27.38 -40.50 5.01
CA ALA A 336 27.33 -39.67 3.81
C ALA A 336 26.79 -40.46 2.61
N ARG A 337 25.48 -40.77 2.64
CA ARG A 337 24.80 -41.36 1.48
C ARG A 337 24.91 -40.46 0.26
N GLU A 338 24.87 -39.15 0.48
CA GLU A 338 25.08 -38.15 -0.54
C GLU A 338 25.56 -36.85 0.11
N LEU A 339 26.58 -36.21 -0.46
CA LEU A 339 26.97 -34.86 -0.16
C LEU A 339 27.25 -34.13 -1.47
N THR A 340 26.46 -33.11 -1.77
CA THR A 340 26.59 -32.24 -2.93
C THR A 340 26.82 -30.82 -2.48
N LEU A 341 27.82 -30.15 -3.07
CA LEU A 341 28.06 -28.71 -2.90
C LEU A 341 27.55 -27.97 -4.14
N ASN A 342 26.97 -26.81 -3.94
CA ASN A 342 26.50 -25.95 -5.01
C ASN A 342 27.16 -24.58 -4.90
N ALA A 343 27.64 -24.03 -6.02
CA ALA A 343 28.18 -22.70 -6.13
C ALA A 343 27.57 -22.00 -7.35
N ALA A 344 27.17 -20.74 -7.20
CA ALA A 344 26.66 -19.96 -8.30
C ALA A 344 27.18 -18.52 -8.19
N THR A 345 27.38 -17.88 -9.34
CA THR A 345 27.73 -16.47 -9.42
C THR A 345 27.03 -15.84 -10.61
N ARG A 346 26.57 -14.58 -10.46
CA ARG A 346 25.95 -13.78 -11.51
C ARG A 346 26.52 -12.38 -11.49
N TYR A 347 27.00 -11.94 -12.64
CA TYR A 347 27.39 -10.56 -12.91
C TYR A 347 26.26 -9.88 -13.67
N SER A 348 25.83 -8.71 -13.21
CA SER A 348 24.78 -7.91 -13.84
C SER A 348 25.28 -6.49 -14.02
N ASP A 349 25.21 -5.96 -15.23
CA ASP A 349 25.63 -4.60 -15.58
C ASP A 349 24.40 -3.76 -15.98
N TYR A 350 24.05 -2.81 -15.13
CA TYR A 350 22.89 -1.93 -15.31
C TYR A 350 23.32 -0.58 -15.86
N SER A 351 22.63 -0.09 -16.87
CA SER A 351 22.87 1.24 -17.45
C SER A 351 22.66 2.41 -16.46
N THR A 352 22.08 2.17 -15.28
CA THR A 352 21.77 3.19 -14.27
C THR A 352 22.81 3.30 -13.15
N PHE A 353 23.35 2.19 -12.66
CA PHE A 353 24.27 2.19 -11.52
C PHE A 353 25.52 1.32 -11.76
N GLY A 354 25.66 0.68 -12.94
CA GLY A 354 26.81 -0.14 -13.29
C GLY A 354 26.72 -1.59 -12.82
N GLY A 355 27.89 -2.21 -12.64
CA GLY A 355 28.04 -3.64 -12.40
C GLY A 355 27.84 -4.07 -10.96
N THR A 356 27.23 -5.26 -10.76
CA THR A 356 27.14 -5.94 -9.47
C THR A 356 27.40 -7.43 -9.64
N LEU A 357 28.17 -8.02 -8.71
CA LEU A 357 28.48 -9.45 -8.67
C LEU A 357 27.83 -10.06 -7.43
N ASN A 358 27.05 -11.11 -7.62
CA ASN A 358 26.35 -11.80 -6.54
C ASN A 358 26.67 -13.29 -6.60
N SER A 359 26.97 -13.88 -5.45
CA SER A 359 27.36 -15.28 -5.33
C SER A 359 26.48 -16.01 -4.32
N LYS A 360 26.33 -17.32 -4.56
CA LYS A 360 25.59 -18.24 -3.72
C LYS A 360 26.42 -19.51 -3.50
N PHE A 361 26.47 -19.99 -2.26
CA PHE A 361 27.05 -21.27 -1.87
C PHE A 361 26.05 -22.07 -1.07
N GLY A 362 25.96 -23.36 -1.36
CA GLY A 362 25.05 -24.24 -0.67
C GLY A 362 25.59 -25.66 -0.56
N PHE A 363 24.99 -26.42 0.33
CA PHE A 363 25.22 -27.84 0.44
C PHE A 363 23.91 -28.60 0.64
N SER A 364 23.90 -29.85 0.20
CA SER A 364 22.88 -30.84 0.42
C SER A 364 23.54 -32.11 0.91
N TRP A 365 23.28 -32.53 2.15
CA TRP A 365 23.89 -33.66 2.81
C TRP A 365 22.83 -34.64 3.29
N LYS A 366 22.89 -35.88 2.79
CA LYS A 366 22.11 -37.00 3.30
C LYS A 366 23.04 -37.94 4.06
N PRO A 367 23.12 -37.83 5.40
CA PRO A 367 23.90 -38.78 6.19
C PRO A 367 23.34 -40.20 6.08
N ILE A 368 22.02 -40.31 6.01
CA ILE A 368 21.25 -41.54 5.78
C ILE A 368 20.12 -41.24 4.79
N ASP A 369 19.50 -42.24 4.20
CA ASP A 369 18.45 -42.08 3.19
C ASP A 369 17.24 -41.27 3.68
N GLN A 370 16.96 -41.35 4.98
CA GLN A 370 15.78 -40.74 5.62
C GLN A 370 16.00 -39.28 6.03
N LEU A 371 17.24 -38.79 6.03
CA LEU A 371 17.60 -37.48 6.57
C LEU A 371 18.36 -36.64 5.55
N LEU A 372 17.85 -35.46 5.25
CA LEU A 372 18.52 -34.44 4.45
C LEU A 372 18.81 -33.23 5.32
N VAL A 373 20.06 -32.79 5.36
CA VAL A 373 20.48 -31.51 5.90
C VAL A 373 20.91 -30.62 4.73
N ARG A 374 20.42 -29.39 4.71
CA ARG A 374 20.71 -28.43 3.66
C ARG A 374 21.05 -27.07 4.22
N GLY A 375 21.94 -26.35 3.55
CA GLY A 375 22.28 -24.98 3.95
C GLY A 375 22.62 -24.14 2.75
N THR A 376 22.32 -22.84 2.85
CA THR A 376 22.62 -21.87 1.78
C THR A 376 23.09 -20.56 2.41
N TRP A 377 24.13 -19.98 1.81
CA TRP A 377 24.51 -18.60 1.96
C TRP A 377 24.44 -17.95 0.57
N ALA A 378 23.75 -16.80 0.47
CA ALA A 378 23.56 -16.11 -0.79
C ALA A 378 23.62 -14.60 -0.61
N GLN A 379 24.28 -13.94 -1.56
CA GLN A 379 24.17 -12.52 -1.80
C GLN A 379 23.01 -12.27 -2.77
N GLY A 380 22.38 -11.10 -2.67
CA GLY A 380 21.38 -10.63 -3.60
C GLY A 380 21.35 -9.11 -3.64
N PHE A 381 20.67 -8.57 -4.63
CA PHE A 381 20.45 -7.14 -4.74
C PHE A 381 19.07 -6.83 -5.30
N ARG A 382 18.63 -5.59 -5.12
CA ARG A 382 17.43 -5.04 -5.78
C ARG A 382 17.78 -3.72 -6.43
N ALA A 383 17.68 -3.67 -7.75
CA ALA A 383 17.84 -2.43 -8.51
C ALA A 383 16.74 -1.43 -8.18
N PRO A 384 17.00 -0.11 -8.20
CA PRO A 384 15.97 0.91 -8.16
C PRO A 384 14.97 0.74 -9.31
N THR A 385 13.70 0.95 -9.03
CA THR A 385 12.64 0.88 -10.05
C THR A 385 12.65 2.13 -10.93
N ILE A 386 11.98 2.06 -12.10
CA ILE A 386 11.77 3.23 -12.97
C ILE A 386 11.12 4.37 -12.19
N SER A 387 10.16 4.07 -11.31
CA SER A 387 9.53 5.09 -10.46
C SER A 387 10.48 5.71 -9.44
N ASN A 388 11.40 4.93 -8.87
CA ASN A 388 12.40 5.45 -7.96
C ASN A 388 13.38 6.42 -8.66
N LEU A 389 13.76 6.10 -9.92
CA LEU A 389 14.75 6.86 -10.68
C LEU A 389 14.16 8.06 -11.45
N TYR A 390 12.94 7.91 -11.98
CA TYR A 390 12.36 8.84 -12.96
C TYR A 390 10.90 9.23 -12.63
N GLY A 391 10.42 8.92 -11.43
CA GLY A 391 9.05 9.24 -11.00
C GLY A 391 8.80 10.74 -11.01
N GLY A 392 7.69 11.16 -11.59
CA GLY A 392 7.20 12.54 -11.46
C GLY A 392 6.83 12.84 -10.00
N GLY A 393 6.89 14.09 -9.61
CA GLY A 393 6.47 14.54 -8.28
C GLY A 393 5.04 14.09 -7.97
N SER A 394 4.81 13.55 -6.79
CA SER A 394 3.48 13.11 -6.35
C SER A 394 3.20 13.67 -4.97
N GLN A 395 2.06 14.34 -4.83
CA GLN A 395 1.64 14.90 -3.55
C GLN A 395 1.05 13.84 -2.63
N THR A 396 1.32 13.98 -1.33
CA THR A 396 0.66 13.21 -0.27
C THR A 396 0.64 14.01 1.03
N PHE A 397 -0.38 13.78 1.86
CA PHE A 397 -0.37 14.27 3.22
C PHE A 397 0.51 13.37 4.09
N THR A 398 1.42 13.97 4.84
CA THR A 398 2.29 13.23 5.77
C THR A 398 1.53 12.93 7.05
N THR A 399 1.30 11.65 7.32
CA THR A 399 0.79 11.18 8.63
C THR A 399 1.93 11.09 9.64
N GLY A 400 1.67 11.37 10.91
CA GLY A 400 2.71 11.41 11.92
C GLY A 400 3.69 12.57 11.73
N PHE A 401 3.26 13.66 11.07
CA PHE A 401 4.05 14.85 10.84
C PHE A 401 4.38 15.55 12.16
N ARG A 402 5.66 15.89 12.34
CA ARG A 402 6.21 16.59 13.51
C ARG A 402 7.03 17.76 13.05
N ASP A 403 6.66 18.95 13.49
CA ASP A 403 7.43 20.16 13.24
C ASP A 403 8.33 20.43 14.45
N PRO A 404 9.67 20.41 14.30
CA PRO A 404 10.59 20.73 15.39
C PRO A 404 10.37 22.10 16.01
N CYS A 405 9.74 23.01 15.26
CA CYS A 405 9.48 24.39 15.72
C CYS A 405 8.22 24.53 16.58
N ASP A 406 7.38 23.50 16.73
CA ASP A 406 6.24 23.56 17.65
C ASP A 406 6.71 23.78 19.09
N THR A 407 6.20 24.84 19.75
CA THR A 407 6.67 25.25 21.08
C THR A 407 6.14 24.39 22.23
N VAL A 408 5.26 23.42 21.94
CA VAL A 408 4.71 22.48 22.94
C VAL A 408 5.20 21.06 22.69
N TYR A 409 5.17 20.59 21.44
CA TYR A 409 5.48 19.19 21.09
C TYR A 409 6.75 19.04 20.26
N GLY A 410 7.31 20.11 19.71
CA GLY A 410 8.54 20.10 18.93
C GLY A 410 9.78 20.27 19.80
N ALA A 411 10.96 20.08 19.21
CA ALA A 411 12.24 20.25 19.88
C ALA A 411 12.46 21.70 20.39
N ALA A 412 11.82 22.70 19.77
CA ALA A 412 11.83 24.10 20.23
C ALA A 412 11.23 24.29 21.63
N ALA A 413 10.39 23.37 22.12
CA ALA A 413 9.85 23.41 23.47
C ALA A 413 10.95 23.38 24.54
N SER A 414 12.02 22.61 24.31
CA SER A 414 13.09 22.39 25.28
C SER A 414 14.48 22.89 24.85
N SER A 415 14.71 23.18 23.56
CA SER A 415 16.01 23.61 23.03
C SER A 415 16.00 25.09 22.59
N PRO A 416 16.73 25.96 23.27
CA PRO A 416 16.89 27.35 22.85
C PRO A 416 17.57 27.50 21.47
N GLU A 417 18.46 26.56 21.11
CA GLU A 417 19.19 26.57 19.83
C GLU A 417 18.24 26.26 18.67
N VAL A 418 17.37 25.27 18.84
CA VAL A 418 16.32 24.94 17.85
C VAL A 418 15.37 26.12 17.70
N ARG A 419 14.94 26.72 18.80
CA ARG A 419 14.07 27.93 18.80
C ARG A 419 14.69 29.07 18.04
N ALA A 420 15.99 29.32 18.24
CA ALA A 420 16.72 30.36 17.52
C ALA A 420 16.78 30.12 16.01
N ARG A 421 16.97 28.85 15.57
CA ARG A 421 16.90 28.49 14.14
C ARG A 421 15.49 28.64 13.58
N CYS A 422 14.46 28.25 14.32
CA CYS A 422 13.07 28.42 13.92
C CYS A 422 12.69 29.92 13.76
N ALA A 423 13.24 30.81 14.60
CA ALA A 423 12.99 32.24 14.52
C ALA A 423 13.53 32.91 13.24
N ALA A 424 14.42 32.23 12.50
CA ALA A 424 14.87 32.71 11.18
C ALA A 424 13.79 32.61 10.12
N ASP A 425 12.88 31.63 10.25
CA ASP A 425 11.88 31.30 9.23
C ASP A 425 10.43 31.57 9.69
N ILE A 426 10.20 31.75 10.98
CA ILE A 426 8.87 31.93 11.58
C ILE A 426 8.83 33.22 12.40
N ALA A 427 8.03 34.20 11.98
CA ALA A 427 7.92 35.52 12.64
C ALA A 427 7.52 35.44 14.12
N ASN A 428 6.65 34.49 14.47
CA ASN A 428 6.14 34.30 15.84
C ASN A 428 6.64 32.96 16.43
N ALA A 429 7.93 32.66 16.28
CA ALA A 429 8.51 31.37 16.68
C ALA A 429 8.28 31.04 18.17
N ASP A 430 8.26 32.03 19.06
CA ASP A 430 8.05 31.81 20.50
C ASP A 430 6.65 31.35 20.89
N SER A 431 5.67 31.47 19.97
CA SER A 431 4.28 31.02 20.18
C SER A 431 3.79 30.11 19.09
N TYR A 432 4.65 29.68 18.17
CA TYR A 432 4.29 28.87 17.05
C TYR A 432 3.76 27.48 17.49
N ARG A 433 2.65 27.07 16.89
CA ARG A 433 2.04 25.75 17.07
C ARG A 433 1.88 25.09 15.72
N GLN A 434 2.33 23.85 15.63
CA GLN A 434 2.05 23.03 14.45
C GLN A 434 0.54 22.91 14.23
N LEU A 435 0.10 23.16 13.01
CA LEU A 435 -1.28 22.96 12.60
C LEU A 435 -1.45 21.56 11.97
N GLY A 436 -2.58 20.93 12.23
CA GLY A 436 -3.04 19.74 11.56
C GLY A 436 -4.10 20.06 10.51
N GLN A 437 -4.86 19.04 10.08
CA GLN A 437 -5.99 19.21 9.18
C GLN A 437 -7.00 20.24 9.72
N GLY A 438 -7.51 21.09 8.81
CA GLY A 438 -8.46 22.14 9.15
C GLY A 438 -7.81 23.34 9.86
N ASN A 439 -6.48 23.47 9.74
CA ASN A 439 -5.69 24.58 10.33
C ASN A 439 -5.87 24.74 11.85
N GLN A 440 -6.13 23.66 12.56
CA GLN A 440 -6.21 23.65 14.01
C GLN A 440 -4.88 23.18 14.61
N PRO A 441 -4.44 23.76 15.73
CA PRO A 441 -3.26 23.28 16.44
C PRO A 441 -3.42 21.80 16.83
N ILE A 442 -2.34 21.03 16.63
CA ILE A 442 -2.32 19.62 17.06
C ILE A 442 -2.48 19.51 18.58
N THR A 443 -3.13 18.43 19.01
CA THR A 443 -3.39 18.13 20.43
C THR A 443 -2.48 17.02 20.98
N GLY A 444 -1.55 16.52 20.18
CA GLY A 444 -0.57 15.47 20.53
C GLY A 444 0.77 15.73 19.83
N SER A 445 1.76 14.87 20.07
CA SER A 445 3.13 15.00 19.56
C SER A 445 3.28 14.90 18.05
N SER A 446 2.22 14.55 17.32
CA SER A 446 2.21 14.47 15.86
C SER A 446 0.79 14.62 15.32
N GLY A 447 0.68 14.97 14.03
CA GLY A 447 -0.59 15.07 13.32
C GLY A 447 -0.45 14.71 11.86
N GLN A 448 -1.50 14.90 11.09
CA GLN A 448 -1.39 14.93 9.63
C GLN A 448 -0.96 16.33 9.22
N SER A 449 -0.05 16.44 8.23
CA SER A 449 0.35 17.75 7.70
C SER A 449 -0.87 18.53 7.19
N PRO A 450 -0.91 19.87 7.39
CA PRO A 450 -2.04 20.70 6.94
C PRO A 450 -2.11 20.76 5.43
N LEU A 451 -0.96 20.70 4.75
CA LEU A 451 -0.81 20.73 3.30
C LEU A 451 -0.17 19.42 2.80
N PRO A 452 -0.44 19.01 1.56
CA PRO A 452 0.23 17.86 0.97
C PRO A 452 1.64 18.23 0.52
N PHE A 453 2.62 17.39 0.85
CA PHE A 453 4.02 17.54 0.41
C PHE A 453 4.28 16.71 -0.84
N THR A 454 5.30 17.10 -1.61
CA THR A 454 5.61 16.47 -2.90
C THR A 454 6.76 15.49 -2.76
N SER A 455 6.52 14.21 -3.05
CA SER A 455 7.57 13.21 -3.22
C SER A 455 8.14 13.29 -4.64
N GLY A 456 9.46 13.04 -4.78
CA GLY A 456 10.14 13.01 -6.07
C GLY A 456 10.92 11.71 -6.28
N SER A 457 11.50 11.60 -7.47
CA SER A 457 12.47 10.55 -7.81
C SER A 457 13.89 10.96 -7.44
N ASN A 458 14.79 9.98 -7.42
CA ASN A 458 16.22 10.21 -7.26
C ASN A 458 17.00 9.34 -8.27
N PRO A 459 17.59 9.93 -9.32
CA PRO A 459 18.34 9.19 -10.33
C PRO A 459 19.67 8.62 -9.82
N ASP A 460 20.19 9.07 -8.67
CA ASP A 460 21.47 8.66 -8.09
C ASP A 460 21.35 7.44 -7.16
N LEU A 461 20.17 6.86 -7.05
CA LEU A 461 19.94 5.70 -6.20
C LEU A 461 20.80 4.50 -6.61
N GLN A 462 21.39 3.90 -5.59
CA GLN A 462 22.16 2.67 -5.70
C GLN A 462 21.27 1.45 -5.40
N PRO A 463 21.66 0.24 -5.82
CA PRO A 463 20.91 -0.96 -5.46
C PRO A 463 20.95 -1.21 -3.94
N GLU A 464 19.87 -1.79 -3.45
CA GLU A 464 19.86 -2.45 -2.15
C GLU A 464 20.66 -3.75 -2.27
N THR A 465 21.39 -4.12 -1.24
CA THR A 465 22.15 -5.37 -1.20
C THR A 465 21.63 -6.27 -0.08
N SER A 466 21.71 -7.59 -0.26
CA SER A 466 21.23 -8.51 0.75
C SER A 466 22.17 -9.70 0.98
N ILE A 467 22.11 -10.21 2.20
CA ILE A 467 22.70 -11.51 2.58
C ILE A 467 21.59 -12.38 3.16
N SER A 468 21.42 -13.55 2.58
CA SER A 468 20.51 -14.58 3.03
C SER A 468 21.27 -15.80 3.53
N ARG A 469 20.83 -16.38 4.66
CA ARG A 469 21.37 -17.60 5.22
C ARG A 469 20.22 -18.53 5.58
N THR A 470 20.32 -19.79 5.19
CA THR A 470 19.36 -20.83 5.57
C THR A 470 20.07 -22.08 6.04
N LEU A 471 19.45 -22.78 6.98
CA LEU A 471 19.88 -24.12 7.41
C LEU A 471 18.60 -24.93 7.67
N GLY A 472 18.49 -26.06 6.99
CA GLY A 472 17.28 -26.87 7.03
C GLY A 472 17.57 -28.35 7.25
N LEU A 473 16.56 -29.01 7.81
CA LEU A 473 16.54 -30.45 8.02
C LEU A 473 15.23 -31.01 7.49
N VAL A 474 15.29 -32.07 6.67
CA VAL A 474 14.13 -32.81 6.21
C VAL A 474 14.27 -34.27 6.63
N TRP A 475 13.27 -34.77 7.33
CA TRP A 475 13.27 -36.11 7.86
C TRP A 475 12.03 -36.89 7.41
N SER A 476 12.27 -38.05 6.76
CA SER A 476 11.22 -38.97 6.28
C SER A 476 11.50 -40.36 6.86
N PRO A 477 11.03 -40.68 8.08
CA PRO A 477 11.35 -41.91 8.78
C PRO A 477 10.68 -43.13 8.15
N THR A 478 11.40 -44.23 8.03
CA THR A 478 10.87 -45.50 7.50
C THR A 478 9.86 -46.20 8.39
N PHE A 479 9.90 -45.92 9.69
CA PHE A 479 8.94 -46.52 10.65
C PHE A 479 7.55 -45.85 10.60
N ALA A 480 7.42 -44.68 9.90
CA ALA A 480 6.17 -43.98 9.69
C ALA A 480 6.08 -43.61 8.23
N GLU A 481 5.70 -44.55 7.41
CA GLU A 481 5.56 -44.35 5.97
C GLU A 481 4.60 -43.21 5.67
N GLY A 482 4.97 -42.35 4.71
CA GLY A 482 4.18 -41.16 4.36
C GLY A 482 4.34 -39.97 5.30
N LEU A 483 5.13 -40.07 6.38
CA LEU A 483 5.49 -38.94 7.25
C LEU A 483 6.71 -38.20 6.68
N HIS A 484 6.61 -36.87 6.58
CA HIS A 484 7.75 -35.98 6.34
C HIS A 484 7.70 -34.80 7.27
N ILE A 485 8.87 -34.39 7.76
CA ILE A 485 9.06 -33.26 8.65
C ILE A 485 10.19 -32.42 8.07
N ALA A 486 9.94 -31.14 7.83
CA ALA A 486 10.97 -30.18 7.45
C ALA A 486 11.03 -29.04 8.47
N LEU A 487 12.23 -28.69 8.88
CA LEU A 487 12.51 -27.54 9.75
C LEU A 487 13.62 -26.74 9.14
N ASP A 488 13.32 -25.51 8.75
CA ASP A 488 14.27 -24.58 8.16
C ASP A 488 14.42 -23.35 9.05
N TRP A 489 15.65 -22.99 9.41
CA TRP A 489 16.01 -21.68 9.94
C TRP A 489 16.41 -20.79 8.78
N TRP A 490 16.02 -19.52 8.84
CA TRP A 490 16.40 -18.52 7.85
C TRP A 490 16.69 -17.17 8.49
N LYS A 491 17.66 -16.44 7.90
CA LYS A 491 17.99 -15.08 8.24
C LYS A 491 18.32 -14.31 6.97
N ILE A 492 17.63 -13.18 6.78
CA ILE A 492 17.78 -12.30 5.63
C ILE A 492 18.04 -10.90 6.16
N ARG A 493 19.09 -10.27 5.66
CA ARG A 493 19.41 -8.87 5.91
C ARG A 493 19.55 -8.15 4.58
N VAL A 494 18.84 -7.02 4.45
CA VAL A 494 18.92 -6.10 3.32
C VAL A 494 19.50 -4.80 3.84
N ASP A 495 20.62 -4.38 3.29
CA ASP A 495 21.29 -3.13 3.62
C ASP A 495 21.12 -2.12 2.49
N ASN A 496 21.36 -0.84 2.78
CA ASN A 496 21.24 0.24 1.81
C ASN A 496 19.83 0.36 1.23
N THR A 497 18.81 0.19 2.07
CA THR A 497 17.41 0.15 1.65
C THR A 497 16.99 1.46 1.00
N ILE A 498 16.20 1.36 -0.08
CA ILE A 498 15.59 2.52 -0.73
C ILE A 498 14.37 2.93 0.08
N VAL A 499 14.51 4.00 0.82
CA VAL A 499 13.46 4.55 1.72
C VAL A 499 13.07 5.96 1.27
N PRO A 500 11.82 6.39 1.51
CA PRO A 500 11.47 7.80 1.34
C PRO A 500 12.29 8.64 2.31
N ASP A 501 12.73 9.80 1.85
CA ASP A 501 13.36 10.81 2.69
C ASP A 501 12.24 11.54 3.45
N HIS A 502 11.91 11.04 4.63
CA HIS A 502 10.69 11.46 5.32
C HIS A 502 10.70 12.96 5.68
N PRO A 503 9.59 13.71 5.51
CA PRO A 503 9.51 15.13 5.87
C PRO A 503 9.99 15.46 7.28
N ASN A 504 9.70 14.60 8.26
CA ASN A 504 10.20 14.80 9.63
C ASN A 504 11.74 14.78 9.72
N ASP A 505 12.41 13.91 8.93
CA ASP A 505 13.88 13.86 8.90
C ASP A 505 14.46 15.12 8.29
N ILE A 506 13.83 15.65 7.23
CA ILE A 506 14.26 16.89 6.59
C ILE A 506 14.17 18.06 7.57
N LEU A 507 13.06 18.21 8.30
CA LEU A 507 12.87 19.27 9.26
C LEU A 507 13.80 19.12 10.49
N ARG A 508 13.97 17.88 10.99
CA ARG A 508 14.92 17.58 12.06
C ARG A 508 16.35 17.96 11.65
N ASP A 509 16.78 17.51 10.49
CA ASP A 509 18.13 17.76 9.99
C ASP A 509 18.39 19.29 9.85
N CYS A 510 17.38 20.05 9.38
CA CYS A 510 17.47 21.51 9.27
C CYS A 510 17.50 22.18 10.65
N TYR A 511 16.48 21.95 11.51
CA TYR A 511 16.30 22.73 12.74
C TYR A 511 17.01 22.15 13.96
N GLU A 512 17.08 20.82 14.11
CA GLU A 512 17.74 20.21 15.26
C GLU A 512 19.25 20.03 15.02
N LEU A 513 19.63 19.48 13.85
CA LEU A 513 21.04 19.23 13.54
C LEU A 513 21.74 20.43 12.87
N GLY A 514 21.00 21.43 12.36
CA GLY A 514 21.55 22.64 11.75
C GLY A 514 22.20 22.40 10.38
N ILE A 515 21.74 21.36 9.63
CA ILE A 515 22.24 21.03 8.30
C ILE A 515 21.58 21.97 7.28
N ALA A 516 22.29 23.05 6.89
CA ALA A 516 21.73 24.12 6.06
C ALA A 516 21.21 23.65 4.69
N GLU A 517 21.84 22.63 4.07
CA GLU A 517 21.42 22.06 2.80
C GLU A 517 19.98 21.52 2.86
N ARG A 518 19.59 20.95 4.00
CA ARG A 518 18.26 20.36 4.20
C ARG A 518 17.16 21.43 4.32
N CYS A 519 17.50 22.63 4.75
CA CYS A 519 16.57 23.75 4.87
C CYS A 519 16.08 24.24 3.49
N GLY A 520 16.84 24.00 2.41
CA GLY A 520 16.42 24.33 1.05
C GLY A 520 15.34 23.41 0.45
N SER A 521 14.97 22.33 1.13
CA SER A 521 13.97 21.36 0.64
C SER A 521 12.51 21.77 0.93
N PHE A 522 12.29 22.84 1.66
CA PHE A 522 10.95 23.30 2.04
C PHE A 522 10.86 24.82 2.16
N THR A 523 9.63 25.33 2.13
CA THR A 523 9.30 26.73 2.44
C THR A 523 8.25 26.78 3.54
N ARG A 524 8.14 27.94 4.21
CA ARG A 524 7.09 28.20 5.19
C ARG A 524 6.16 29.31 4.75
N ASP A 525 4.90 29.19 5.12
CA ASP A 525 3.92 30.25 4.98
C ASP A 525 4.34 31.45 5.89
N PRO A 526 4.45 32.66 5.36
CA PRO A 526 4.97 33.81 6.12
C PRO A 526 4.02 34.30 7.22
N GLU A 527 2.72 34.01 7.14
CA GLU A 527 1.71 34.44 8.11
C GLU A 527 1.48 33.39 9.19
N LEU A 528 1.30 32.15 8.77
CA LEU A 528 0.97 31.03 9.67
C LEU A 528 2.19 30.30 10.21
N GLY A 529 3.36 30.45 9.58
CA GLY A 529 4.60 29.77 9.95
C GLY A 529 4.59 28.26 9.61
N ILE A 530 3.50 27.69 9.08
CA ILE A 530 3.42 26.29 8.71
C ILE A 530 4.33 25.97 7.52
N VAL A 531 4.74 24.72 7.37
CA VAL A 531 5.44 24.25 6.17
C VAL A 531 4.46 24.29 5.00
N ASP A 532 4.72 25.18 4.05
CA ASP A 532 3.88 25.42 2.86
C ASP A 532 4.22 24.44 1.74
N THR A 533 5.50 24.41 1.33
CA THR A 533 5.99 23.42 0.39
C THR A 533 7.07 22.57 1.02
N LEU A 534 7.10 21.28 0.71
CA LEU A 534 8.19 20.39 1.05
C LEU A 534 8.35 19.35 -0.05
N ASN A 535 9.58 19.28 -0.59
CA ASN A 535 9.95 18.30 -1.58
C ASN A 535 10.86 17.25 -0.93
N TYR A 536 10.48 15.99 -1.08
CA TYR A 536 11.28 14.86 -0.59
C TYR A 536 11.39 13.79 -1.67
N GLY A 537 12.49 13.05 -1.65
CA GLY A 537 12.76 12.00 -2.61
C GLY A 537 12.87 10.64 -1.96
N SER A 538 13.53 9.74 -2.65
CA SER A 538 13.99 8.48 -2.08
C SER A 538 15.51 8.55 -1.89
N ARG A 539 16.00 7.89 -0.85
CA ARG A 539 17.43 7.75 -0.56
C ARG A 539 17.78 6.31 -0.19
N ASN A 540 19.04 5.95 -0.38
CA ASN A 540 19.57 4.70 0.16
C ASN A 540 19.95 4.92 1.62
N SER A 541 19.32 4.20 2.55
CA SER A 541 19.61 4.36 3.98
C SER A 541 19.16 3.15 4.79
N GLY A 542 19.88 2.88 5.88
CA GLY A 542 19.50 1.91 6.88
C GLY A 542 19.51 0.46 6.40
N PHE A 543 18.71 -0.37 7.06
CA PHE A 543 18.61 -1.80 6.76
C PHE A 543 17.26 -2.38 7.19
N ARG A 544 16.91 -3.54 6.59
CA ARG A 544 15.85 -4.43 7.05
C ARG A 544 16.42 -5.80 7.33
N GLN A 545 15.98 -6.43 8.43
CA GLN A 545 16.40 -7.78 8.78
C GLN A 545 15.20 -8.59 9.25
N ALA A 546 15.12 -9.83 8.77
CA ALA A 546 14.16 -10.81 9.25
C ALA A 546 14.86 -12.13 9.54
N GLU A 547 14.43 -12.83 10.61
CA GLU A 547 14.96 -14.10 11.06
C GLU A 547 13.83 -14.96 11.62
N GLY A 548 13.81 -16.23 11.28
CA GLY A 548 12.74 -17.12 11.69
C GLY A 548 13.00 -18.61 11.45
N TYR A 549 11.98 -19.38 11.73
CA TYR A 549 11.90 -20.81 11.50
C TYR A 549 10.62 -21.16 10.75
N ASP A 550 10.74 -22.04 9.77
CA ASP A 550 9.61 -22.68 9.10
C ASP A 550 9.59 -24.17 9.47
N LEU A 551 8.44 -24.63 9.96
CA LEU A 551 8.16 -26.03 10.24
C LEU A 551 7.08 -26.52 9.28
N GLU A 552 7.35 -27.61 8.59
CA GLU A 552 6.37 -28.33 7.78
C GLU A 552 6.30 -29.79 8.23
N VAL A 553 5.09 -30.27 8.52
CA VAL A 553 4.82 -31.67 8.85
C VAL A 553 3.70 -32.15 7.95
N GLY A 554 3.96 -33.17 7.16
CA GLY A 554 2.98 -33.82 6.32
C GLY A 554 2.94 -35.30 6.59
N HIS A 555 1.74 -35.86 6.65
CA HIS A 555 1.54 -37.30 6.83
C HIS A 555 0.37 -37.80 5.99
N LYS A 556 0.61 -38.83 5.20
CA LYS A 556 -0.42 -39.48 4.41
C LYS A 556 -0.46 -40.97 4.73
N ILE A 557 -1.62 -41.49 5.15
CA ILE A 557 -1.82 -42.86 5.58
C ILE A 557 -2.96 -43.48 4.77
N GLU A 558 -2.70 -44.65 4.20
CA GLU A 558 -3.71 -45.48 3.59
C GLU A 558 -4.35 -46.38 4.67
N THR A 559 -5.67 -46.31 4.80
CA THR A 559 -6.44 -47.13 5.77
C THR A 559 -7.57 -47.90 5.08
N SER A 560 -8.15 -48.88 5.75
CA SER A 560 -9.35 -49.58 5.25
C SER A 560 -10.57 -48.64 5.07
N TRP A 561 -10.54 -47.45 5.66
CA TRP A 561 -11.61 -46.46 5.61
C TRP A 561 -11.35 -45.40 4.53
N GLY A 562 -10.19 -45.44 3.88
CA GLY A 562 -9.72 -44.45 2.91
C GLY A 562 -8.38 -43.86 3.28
N THR A 563 -7.93 -42.92 2.50
CA THR A 563 -6.69 -42.17 2.70
C THR A 563 -6.90 -41.01 3.66
N LEU A 564 -6.10 -40.94 4.71
CA LEU A 564 -6.01 -39.81 5.62
C LEU A 564 -4.78 -38.99 5.29
N SER A 565 -4.93 -37.67 5.23
CA SER A 565 -3.80 -36.73 5.08
C SER A 565 -3.85 -35.65 6.15
N ALA A 566 -2.69 -35.31 6.68
CA ALA A 566 -2.51 -34.19 7.59
C ALA A 566 -1.32 -33.36 7.11
N ASP A 567 -1.53 -32.08 6.92
CA ASP A 567 -0.49 -31.12 6.56
C ASP A 567 -0.50 -29.98 7.57
N TRP A 568 0.66 -29.63 8.09
CA TRP A 568 0.83 -28.51 9.00
C TRP A 568 2.07 -27.70 8.64
N LYS A 569 1.87 -26.41 8.37
CA LYS A 569 2.92 -25.45 8.00
C LYS A 569 2.86 -24.27 8.96
N THR A 570 3.98 -23.97 9.59
CA THR A 570 4.08 -22.90 10.58
C THR A 570 5.34 -22.10 10.37
N THR A 571 5.20 -20.78 10.32
CA THR A 571 6.31 -19.83 10.36
C THR A 571 6.36 -19.17 11.73
N TYR A 572 7.53 -19.21 12.38
CA TYR A 572 7.84 -18.46 13.58
C TYR A 572 8.89 -17.40 13.29
N VAL A 573 8.49 -16.12 13.35
CA VAL A 573 9.38 -14.97 13.16
C VAL A 573 10.02 -14.61 14.50
N VAL A 574 11.31 -14.88 14.64
CA VAL A 574 12.10 -14.56 15.84
C VAL A 574 12.32 -13.05 15.92
N ALA A 575 12.76 -12.45 14.80
CA ALA A 575 13.01 -11.04 14.69
C ALA A 575 12.59 -10.53 13.30
N ALA A 576 11.96 -9.37 13.26
CA ALA A 576 11.79 -8.56 12.07
C ALA A 576 11.99 -7.10 12.50
N VAL A 577 13.04 -6.48 11.99
CA VAL A 577 13.45 -5.12 12.39
C VAL A 577 13.84 -4.31 11.17
N GLU A 578 13.60 -3.01 11.23
CA GLU A 578 14.09 -2.07 10.23
C GLU A 578 14.68 -0.83 10.89
N ARG A 579 15.63 -0.22 10.22
CA ARG A 579 16.15 1.10 10.53
C ARG A 579 16.22 1.89 9.24
N THR A 580 15.59 3.05 9.19
CA THR A 580 15.48 3.89 7.99
C THR A 580 16.58 4.94 7.89
N THR A 581 17.49 4.97 8.86
CA THR A 581 18.64 5.88 8.92
C THR A 581 19.95 5.09 9.05
N ASN A 582 21.06 5.70 8.65
CA ASN A 582 22.42 5.17 8.86
C ASN A 582 23.00 5.53 10.24
N GLU A 583 22.34 6.34 11.02
CA GLU A 583 22.76 6.75 12.37
C GLU A 583 22.78 5.53 13.31
N ALA A 584 23.96 5.26 13.89
CA ALA A 584 24.18 4.04 14.66
C ALA A 584 23.46 4.05 16.02
N ASP A 585 23.21 5.22 16.57
CA ASP A 585 22.53 5.46 17.84
C ASP A 585 21.00 5.35 17.75
N VAL A 586 20.44 5.39 16.54
CA VAL A 586 19.00 5.17 16.32
C VAL A 586 18.70 3.67 16.39
N PRO A 587 17.93 3.19 17.38
CA PRO A 587 17.64 1.76 17.50
C PRO A 587 16.74 1.29 16.35
N PRO A 588 16.93 0.03 15.86
CA PRO A 588 16.02 -0.55 14.89
C PRO A 588 14.60 -0.69 15.46
N ILE A 589 13.62 -0.43 14.62
CA ILE A 589 12.20 -0.55 14.95
C ILE A 589 11.75 -2.01 14.74
N PRO A 590 11.28 -2.72 15.77
CA PRO A 590 10.74 -4.06 15.61
C PRO A 590 9.35 -4.02 14.98
N SER A 591 9.06 -5.00 14.11
CA SER A 591 7.73 -5.20 13.50
C SER A 591 7.10 -6.56 13.84
N ASN A 592 7.88 -7.53 14.34
CA ASN A 592 7.34 -8.85 14.69
C ASN A 592 6.52 -8.83 15.98
N GLY A 593 5.27 -9.26 15.90
CA GLY A 593 4.30 -9.20 16.99
C GLY A 593 3.66 -7.83 17.17
N ILE A 594 3.82 -6.92 16.18
CA ILE A 594 3.32 -5.55 16.25
C ILE A 594 2.39 -5.28 15.06
N ALA A 595 1.29 -4.58 15.32
CA ALA A 595 0.39 -4.05 14.32
C ALA A 595 0.63 -2.54 14.20
N THR A 596 0.74 -2.07 12.95
CA THR A 596 0.87 -0.66 12.58
C THR A 596 -0.16 -0.33 11.52
N ASP A 597 -0.27 0.94 11.16
CA ASP A 597 -1.05 1.41 10.01
C ASP A 597 -0.58 0.80 8.66
N GLY A 598 0.70 0.41 8.58
CA GLY A 598 1.28 -0.27 7.41
C GLY A 598 1.06 -1.79 7.33
N GLY A 599 0.50 -2.41 8.38
CA GLY A 599 0.21 -3.84 8.39
C GLY A 599 0.47 -4.54 9.72
N ILE A 600 0.28 -5.85 9.73
CA ILE A 600 0.40 -6.69 10.93
C ILE A 600 1.55 -7.67 10.78
N GLY A 601 2.58 -7.55 11.61
CA GLY A 601 3.71 -8.47 11.70
C GLY A 601 3.44 -9.59 12.69
N PHE A 602 2.81 -10.68 12.29
CA PHE A 602 2.58 -11.82 13.21
C PHE A 602 3.87 -12.54 13.57
N ARG A 603 4.04 -12.90 14.84
CA ARG A 603 5.13 -13.78 15.29
C ARG A 603 4.95 -15.21 14.82
N VAL A 604 3.72 -15.71 14.89
CA VAL A 604 3.38 -17.05 14.43
C VAL A 604 2.23 -16.97 13.46
N ARG A 605 2.41 -17.57 12.30
CA ARG A 605 1.34 -17.91 11.34
C ARG A 605 1.39 -19.39 11.07
N SER A 606 0.24 -20.05 11.16
CA SER A 606 0.15 -21.48 10.97
C SER A 606 -1.05 -21.84 10.10
N ASN A 607 -0.83 -22.74 9.16
CA ASN A 607 -1.87 -23.36 8.37
C ASN A 607 -1.81 -24.87 8.62
N ALA A 608 -2.95 -25.47 8.92
CA ALA A 608 -3.07 -26.91 9.03
C ALA A 608 -4.27 -27.40 8.21
N SER A 609 -4.19 -28.60 7.69
CA SER A 609 -5.31 -29.26 7.02
C SER A 609 -5.37 -30.72 7.38
N LEU A 610 -6.59 -31.25 7.54
CA LEU A 610 -6.90 -32.66 7.65
C LEU A 610 -7.77 -33.05 6.46
N GLY A 611 -7.31 -34.03 5.73
CA GLY A 611 -8.00 -34.59 4.55
C GLY A 611 -8.40 -36.03 4.79
N TRP A 612 -9.55 -36.41 4.25
CA TRP A 612 -10.01 -37.78 4.14
C TRP A 612 -10.56 -38.03 2.75
N GLU A 613 -10.14 -39.13 2.13
CA GLU A 613 -10.55 -39.51 0.80
C GLU A 613 -10.94 -41.00 0.74
N ARG A 614 -12.10 -41.28 0.16
CA ARG A 614 -12.57 -42.65 -0.08
C ARG A 614 -13.34 -42.73 -1.37
N GLY A 615 -12.83 -43.49 -2.33
CA GLY A 615 -13.43 -43.55 -3.66
C GLY A 615 -13.54 -42.18 -4.30
N ASN A 616 -14.74 -41.77 -4.65
CA ASN A 616 -15.00 -40.49 -5.33
C ASN A 616 -15.21 -39.31 -4.34
N LEU A 617 -15.28 -39.59 -3.05
CA LEU A 617 -15.55 -38.55 -2.00
C LEU A 617 -14.28 -38.13 -1.32
N GLY A 618 -14.09 -36.84 -1.19
CA GLY A 618 -13.04 -36.19 -0.37
C GLY A 618 -13.60 -35.15 0.56
N LEU A 619 -13.11 -35.10 1.79
CA LEU A 619 -13.42 -34.10 2.79
C LEU A 619 -12.12 -33.45 3.25
N THR A 620 -12.12 -32.12 3.42
CA THR A 620 -10.98 -31.38 3.95
C THR A 620 -11.44 -30.40 5.00
N TRP A 621 -10.71 -30.37 6.12
CA TRP A 621 -10.83 -29.37 7.17
C TRP A 621 -9.53 -28.59 7.28
N GLY A 622 -9.56 -27.29 7.05
CA GLY A 622 -8.43 -26.38 7.12
C GLY A 622 -8.49 -25.47 8.35
N LEU A 623 -7.31 -25.14 8.85
CA LEU A 623 -7.09 -24.23 9.96
C LEU A 623 -6.10 -23.15 9.55
N ARG A 624 -6.41 -21.88 9.83
CA ARG A 624 -5.50 -20.73 9.66
C ARG A 624 -5.38 -20.01 11.00
N TYR A 625 -4.21 -20.07 11.60
CA TYR A 625 -3.91 -19.48 12.90
C TYR A 625 -3.00 -18.26 12.76
N PHE A 626 -3.33 -17.20 13.47
CA PHE A 626 -2.56 -15.98 13.60
C PHE A 626 -2.34 -15.67 15.07
N SER A 627 -1.07 -15.46 15.46
CA SER A 627 -0.72 -15.16 16.85
C SER A 627 -1.27 -13.80 17.30
N ALA A 628 -1.34 -13.62 18.61
CA ALA A 628 -1.59 -12.33 19.24
C ALA A 628 -0.53 -11.29 18.81
N VAL A 629 -0.96 -10.03 18.74
CA VAL A 629 -0.10 -8.88 18.42
C VAL A 629 -0.34 -7.75 19.41
N LYS A 630 0.60 -6.80 19.48
CA LYS A 630 0.42 -5.51 20.13
C LYS A 630 0.19 -4.45 19.06
N GLU A 631 -0.70 -3.52 19.31
CA GLU A 631 -0.78 -2.32 18.49
C GLU A 631 0.38 -1.37 18.82
N ARG A 632 0.82 -0.61 17.81
CA ARG A 632 1.82 0.43 18.01
C ARG A 632 1.25 1.51 18.92
N CYS A 633 2.02 1.91 19.91
CA CYS A 633 1.66 2.99 20.79
C CYS A 633 1.92 4.33 20.13
N LEU A 634 0.89 5.10 19.91
CA LEU A 634 0.97 6.39 19.25
C LEU A 634 1.00 7.58 20.22
N GLY A 635 0.61 7.35 21.48
CA GLY A 635 0.51 8.37 22.51
C GLY A 635 1.55 8.25 23.63
N VAL A 636 2.69 7.60 23.39
CA VAL A 636 3.73 7.34 24.43
C VAL A 636 4.25 8.62 25.07
N ASP A 637 4.37 9.71 24.30
CA ASP A 637 4.86 10.99 24.80
C ASP A 637 3.87 11.62 25.79
N GLU A 638 2.57 11.47 25.55
CA GLU A 638 1.50 11.96 26.42
C GLU A 638 1.12 10.94 27.50
N TYR A 639 1.19 9.64 27.15
CA TYR A 639 0.86 8.50 28.02
C TYR A 639 2.01 7.49 28.04
N PRO A 640 3.07 7.72 28.81
CA PRO A 640 4.30 6.91 28.79
C PRO A 640 4.09 5.40 29.05
N ASN A 641 3.02 5.04 29.75
CA ASN A 641 2.69 3.66 30.06
C ASN A 641 1.72 3.00 29.07
N GLU A 642 1.32 3.70 28.00
CA GLU A 642 0.32 3.22 27.05
C GLU A 642 0.63 1.83 26.49
N CYS A 643 1.90 1.50 26.29
CA CYS A 643 2.32 0.19 25.77
C CYS A 643 2.67 -0.84 26.85
N SER A 644 2.93 -0.43 28.08
CA SER A 644 3.47 -1.28 29.12
C SER A 644 2.46 -1.66 30.19
N HIS A 645 1.41 -0.87 30.35
CA HIS A 645 0.42 -1.07 31.39
C HIS A 645 -0.86 -1.70 30.78
N PRO A 646 -1.33 -2.86 31.28
CA PRO A 646 -2.50 -3.56 30.71
C PRO A 646 -3.80 -2.76 30.82
N ASP A 647 -3.92 -1.86 31.79
CA ASP A 647 -5.11 -1.04 32.02
C ASP A 647 -5.01 0.34 31.38
N GLN A 648 -3.88 0.69 30.75
CA GLN A 648 -3.69 1.96 30.09
C GLN A 648 -4.59 2.05 28.85
N ARG A 649 -5.27 3.18 28.69
CA ARG A 649 -6.26 3.42 27.63
C ARG A 649 -5.98 4.72 26.91
N ALA A 650 -6.36 4.79 25.64
CA ALA A 650 -6.47 6.07 24.96
C ALA A 650 -7.56 6.94 25.62
N PRO A 651 -7.42 8.27 25.63
CA PRO A 651 -8.36 9.18 26.33
C PRO A 651 -9.82 9.04 25.88
N TRP A 652 -10.02 8.67 24.61
CA TRP A 652 -11.37 8.46 24.03
C TRP A 652 -11.97 7.08 24.31
N PHE A 653 -11.24 6.16 24.97
CA PHE A 653 -11.69 4.81 25.24
C PHE A 653 -12.18 4.67 26.67
N SER A 654 -13.48 4.44 26.85
CA SER A 654 -14.12 4.33 28.17
C SER A 654 -14.11 2.90 28.76
N GLY A 655 -13.62 1.89 28.01
CA GLY A 655 -13.61 0.50 28.46
C GLY A 655 -12.52 0.20 29.51
N THR A 656 -12.51 -1.04 30.04
CA THR A 656 -11.55 -1.54 31.04
C THR A 656 -10.54 -2.52 30.45
N ARG A 657 -10.48 -2.68 29.11
CA ARG A 657 -9.62 -3.65 28.43
C ARG A 657 -8.25 -3.07 28.13
N ASP A 658 -7.22 -3.92 28.18
CA ASP A 658 -5.93 -3.66 27.54
C ASP A 658 -6.16 -3.50 26.02
N TYR A 659 -6.12 -2.27 25.54
CA TYR A 659 -6.35 -1.97 24.13
C TYR A 659 -5.08 -2.12 23.27
N ASN A 660 -3.90 -2.28 23.88
CA ASN A 660 -2.65 -2.47 23.17
C ASN A 660 -2.46 -3.91 22.70
N ARG A 661 -3.10 -4.87 23.35
CA ARG A 661 -2.96 -6.29 23.02
C ARG A 661 -4.20 -6.84 22.32
N ARG A 662 -3.99 -7.44 21.15
CA ARG A 662 -5.02 -8.16 20.38
C ARG A 662 -4.76 -9.65 20.44
N GLY A 663 -5.81 -10.41 20.75
CA GLY A 663 -5.73 -11.85 20.90
C GLY A 663 -5.40 -12.59 19.61
N SER A 664 -4.99 -13.85 19.73
CA SER A 664 -4.83 -14.74 18.57
C SER A 664 -6.18 -15.08 17.93
N VAL A 665 -6.14 -15.36 16.62
CA VAL A 665 -7.34 -15.72 15.85
C VAL A 665 -7.09 -17.00 15.08
N THR A 666 -8.09 -17.90 15.07
CA THR A 666 -8.10 -19.11 14.25
C THR A 666 -9.34 -19.09 13.38
N PHE A 667 -9.15 -19.26 12.07
CA PHE A 667 -10.20 -19.48 11.10
C PHE A 667 -10.26 -20.94 10.73
N HIS A 668 -11.47 -21.44 10.48
CA HIS A 668 -11.73 -22.81 10.07
C HIS A 668 -12.39 -22.82 8.69
N ASP A 669 -11.84 -23.63 7.80
CA ASP A 669 -12.31 -23.79 6.44
C ASP A 669 -12.72 -25.25 6.22
N VAL A 670 -13.82 -25.51 5.51
CA VAL A 670 -14.28 -26.87 5.21
C VAL A 670 -14.60 -26.99 3.72
N GLN A 671 -14.29 -28.16 3.15
CA GLN A 671 -14.62 -28.49 1.78
C GLN A 671 -15.01 -29.96 1.67
N ALA A 672 -16.06 -30.22 0.90
CA ALA A 672 -16.40 -31.53 0.40
C ALA A 672 -16.23 -31.53 -1.13
N ARG A 673 -15.60 -32.58 -1.67
CA ARG A 673 -15.46 -32.77 -3.10
C ARG A 673 -15.95 -34.14 -3.54
N TYR A 674 -16.48 -34.19 -4.74
CA TYR A 674 -16.92 -35.44 -5.37
C TYR A 674 -16.42 -35.51 -6.82
N SER A 675 -15.74 -36.62 -7.13
CA SER A 675 -15.25 -36.92 -8.49
C SER A 675 -16.34 -37.64 -9.28
N LEU A 676 -16.69 -37.06 -10.42
CA LEU A 676 -17.74 -37.55 -11.31
C LEU A 676 -17.16 -38.52 -12.35
N PRO A 677 -18.00 -39.46 -12.89
CA PRO A 677 -17.51 -40.49 -13.83
C PRO A 677 -16.96 -39.96 -15.17
N TRP A 678 -17.22 -38.70 -15.51
CA TRP A 678 -16.79 -38.07 -16.78
C TRP A 678 -15.62 -37.07 -16.56
N ASP A 679 -14.66 -37.43 -15.73
CA ASP A 679 -13.45 -36.67 -15.43
C ASP A 679 -13.72 -35.24 -14.92
N ALA A 680 -14.81 -35.06 -14.22
CA ALA A 680 -15.16 -33.81 -13.59
C ALA A 680 -15.15 -33.92 -12.05
N THR A 681 -14.93 -32.81 -11.38
CA THR A 681 -14.97 -32.71 -9.93
C THR A 681 -15.87 -31.54 -9.51
N VAL A 682 -16.78 -31.80 -8.58
CA VAL A 682 -17.57 -30.80 -7.90
C VAL A 682 -17.03 -30.63 -6.49
N SER A 683 -16.78 -29.40 -6.08
CA SER A 683 -16.41 -29.07 -4.70
C SER A 683 -17.35 -28.03 -4.14
N ILE A 684 -17.80 -28.23 -2.90
CA ILE A 684 -18.59 -27.28 -2.13
C ILE A 684 -17.80 -27.00 -0.85
N GLY A 685 -17.65 -25.75 -0.48
CA GLY A 685 -16.88 -25.38 0.69
C GLY A 685 -17.34 -24.10 1.34
N ALA A 686 -16.83 -23.88 2.54
CA ALA A 686 -17.02 -22.65 3.27
C ALA A 686 -15.68 -22.25 3.92
N ASN A 687 -15.17 -21.10 3.54
CA ASN A 687 -14.06 -20.45 4.24
C ASN A 687 -14.61 -19.72 5.45
N ASN A 688 -13.85 -19.74 6.56
CA ASN A 688 -14.28 -19.18 7.84
C ASN A 688 -15.69 -19.66 8.24
N VAL A 689 -15.88 -20.98 8.31
CA VAL A 689 -17.18 -21.63 8.48
C VAL A 689 -17.94 -21.16 9.74
N PHE A 690 -17.21 -20.72 10.78
CA PHE A 690 -17.81 -20.20 12.01
C PHE A 690 -18.07 -18.68 11.98
N GLY A 691 -17.75 -17.99 10.86
CA GLY A 691 -17.96 -16.55 10.74
C GLY A 691 -17.13 -15.73 11.72
N ARG A 692 -15.94 -16.24 12.11
CA ARG A 692 -15.04 -15.54 13.04
C ARG A 692 -14.60 -14.21 12.47
N GLN A 693 -14.66 -13.17 13.28
CA GLN A 693 -14.09 -11.85 12.96
C GLN A 693 -12.77 -11.65 13.71
N GLY A 694 -11.87 -10.90 13.10
CA GLY A 694 -10.67 -10.43 13.76
C GLY A 694 -10.98 -9.39 14.84
N PRO A 695 -10.04 -9.09 15.73
CA PRO A 695 -10.22 -8.04 16.73
C PRO A 695 -10.27 -6.66 16.08
N ILE A 696 -10.97 -5.72 16.69
CA ILE A 696 -10.95 -4.31 16.31
C ILE A 696 -9.55 -3.76 16.56
N MET A 697 -9.02 -3.02 15.57
CA MET A 697 -7.68 -2.42 15.60
C MET A 697 -7.80 -0.90 15.67
N TYR A 698 -7.30 -0.29 16.75
CA TYR A 698 -7.31 1.17 16.91
C TYR A 698 -6.15 1.86 16.17
N SER A 699 -5.09 1.12 15.86
CA SER A 699 -4.00 1.57 14.98
C SER A 699 -4.37 1.62 13.49
N GLN A 700 -5.60 1.23 13.12
CA GLN A 700 -6.12 1.30 11.76
C GLN A 700 -7.12 2.47 11.66
N PRO A 701 -6.66 3.70 11.39
CA PRO A 701 -7.48 4.91 11.56
C PRO A 701 -8.67 5.01 10.60
N SER A 702 -8.57 4.35 9.43
CA SER A 702 -9.62 4.48 8.41
C SER A 702 -10.83 3.59 8.61
N ALA A 703 -10.69 2.45 9.29
CA ALA A 703 -11.74 1.44 9.34
C ALA A 703 -11.84 0.65 10.66
N ASN A 704 -10.88 0.79 11.57
CA ASN A 704 -10.75 -0.05 12.79
C ASN A 704 -10.88 -1.56 12.50
N PHE A 705 -10.48 -1.97 11.30
CA PHE A 705 -10.71 -3.30 10.76
C PHE A 705 -9.41 -4.10 10.76
N SER A 706 -9.44 -5.30 11.29
CA SER A 706 -8.26 -6.16 11.31
C SER A 706 -8.25 -7.11 10.12
N TYR A 707 -7.21 -7.03 9.32
CA TYR A 707 -6.97 -7.92 8.18
C TYR A 707 -6.20 -9.18 8.56
N TYR A 708 -6.63 -9.86 9.61
CA TYR A 708 -6.08 -11.16 10.00
C TYR A 708 -6.36 -12.16 8.87
N GLY A 709 -5.32 -12.59 8.16
CA GLY A 709 -5.44 -13.56 7.08
C GLY A 709 -6.08 -13.06 5.78
N GLY A 710 -6.36 -11.77 5.65
CA GLY A 710 -6.81 -11.16 4.41
C GLY A 710 -8.30 -11.27 4.08
N PHE A 711 -9.12 -11.96 4.92
CA PHE A 711 -10.55 -12.17 4.67
C PHE A 711 -11.36 -12.18 5.96
N ASP A 712 -11.51 -11.03 6.61
CA ASP A 712 -12.26 -10.94 7.87
C ASP A 712 -13.72 -10.54 7.67
N ILE A 713 -14.25 -10.69 6.45
CA ILE A 713 -15.62 -10.31 6.11
C ILE A 713 -16.68 -11.37 6.45
N GLY A 714 -16.31 -12.39 7.23
CA GLY A 714 -17.22 -13.42 7.68
C GLY A 714 -17.13 -14.73 6.88
N ARG A 715 -18.20 -15.52 6.89
CA ARG A 715 -18.27 -16.79 6.21
C ARG A 715 -18.42 -16.61 4.70
N PHE A 716 -17.58 -17.28 3.92
CA PHE A 716 -17.64 -17.30 2.45
C PHE A 716 -17.95 -18.71 1.96
N ILE A 717 -19.14 -18.91 1.41
CA ILE A 717 -19.59 -20.20 0.84
C ILE A 717 -19.31 -20.18 -0.66
N TYR A 718 -18.76 -21.26 -1.19
CA TYR A 718 -18.43 -21.39 -2.60
C TYR A 718 -18.74 -22.78 -3.14
N MET A 719 -18.94 -22.84 -4.47
CA MET A 719 -19.01 -24.07 -5.26
C MET A 719 -18.02 -23.97 -6.42
N LYS A 720 -17.31 -25.05 -6.70
CA LYS A 720 -16.38 -25.18 -7.82
C LYS A 720 -16.73 -26.40 -8.64
N TYR A 721 -16.83 -26.23 -9.95
CA TYR A 721 -16.87 -27.31 -10.93
C TYR A 721 -15.59 -27.25 -11.76
N GLN A 722 -14.95 -28.41 -11.94
CA GLN A 722 -13.75 -28.56 -12.77
C GLN A 722 -13.89 -29.79 -13.60
N GLN A 723 -13.66 -29.69 -14.91
CA GLN A 723 -13.68 -30.78 -15.85
C GLN A 723 -12.38 -30.83 -16.65
N ARG A 724 -11.90 -32.02 -16.93
CA ARG A 724 -10.81 -32.30 -17.88
C ARG A 724 -11.42 -32.86 -19.16
N PHE A 725 -10.88 -32.46 -20.30
CA PHE A 725 -11.32 -32.89 -21.63
C PHE A 725 -10.21 -33.67 -22.29
#